data_c50490901caeaf4575a60ef94f04816f
#
_entry.id   c50490901caeaf4575a60ef94f04816f
#
_cell.length_a   1.000
_cell.length_b   1.000
_cell.length_c   1.000
_cell.angle_alpha   90.00
_cell.angle_beta   90.00
_cell.angle_gamma   90.00
#
_symmetry.space_group_name_H-M   'P 1'
#
loop_
_entity.id
_entity.type
_entity.pdbx_description
1 polymer ?
#
loop_
_entity_poly.entity_id
_entity_poly.type
_entity_poly.pdbx_seq_one_letter_code
_entity_poly.pdbx_strand_id
1 'polypeptide(L)'
;MKTKLIVFFFLVTSLLLGQDKKSTDREKKEKTIAELTKGSEKLEGLFTLYQDSISGAIKMSIHKNQLNKDYIYFAQIADGIVEAGAFRGLYRGASIFRIKKYFNKIEIQAPNTNFYFDPQNELSKSQGANTSEAVISTSKILTYDKQEESYLIDADNLFLSETLTRIKQPNRPNSPPTAFRLGSFDKGKSKIESIKNYPQNTNIKTEYVFKNPSVFNSGSDAVTDGRNISIQVFHSFIKMPDEDYEILHDDPRVGYFITEVDDLTSTETLNYKDLVNRWRLIKKDPDAALSEPVTPITWWIENSTPKAWKATIKEGVLAWNEAFEKAGFKNAMVVKEQPDDADWDAGDIRYNVLRWTSSPNPLFGGYGPRMANPRTGEILGADIMLEFVHFTNRVFYEKLFIDAAETMALKSEEEIEQLPQHVLTCSMGHLMHENLMFGKTVLEIANASDFEMEKIKREGMKSLIMHEVGHTLGLNHNMKASHLFSPEQLADADFIEGKALTASVMDYTGINLTLDRSKQGQYYDMAIGPYDVWAIQFGYTPFKSDMEREALLERSSEPALNFGNDADDMRSSSRGIDPRVMIGDLSNDPISYSIDRFKLINSMMPQIKAKFTSDETYTYEDLRRAFLNLNRLAFSAGEVLSRFVGGVYVERTQIGQKGIKQPYTPVPLTVQKRAFNTLERYIFSPTAFQAPAELYNYLARQRRGFNFSSNTEDPKIHDMVLGYQSRVLAHLLHPNTLQRIIDTSLYGNQYELVEFMNDLKRAIVEEDIKTNVNSFRQNLQLTYVKRLIEMVAGSSSSRFKPTAKSMALQNLNALHKDLKSPKGNLSSVAHKNHLKLLIENALNKVN
;
A
#
# COMPACT_ATOMS: atom_id res chain seq x y z
N MET A 1 -56.46 -20.77 -40.37
CA MET A 1 -57.84 -20.29 -40.22
C MET A 1 -57.70 -18.88 -39.74
N LYS A 2 -57.78 -17.90 -40.67
CA LYS A 2 -58.89 -17.04 -41.06
C LYS A 2 -59.80 -16.63 -39.89
N THR A 3 -59.82 -15.34 -39.55
CA THR A 3 -60.92 -14.41 -39.68
C THR A 3 -60.62 -13.06 -39.04
N LYS A 4 -60.48 -12.00 -39.88
CA LYS A 4 -61.27 -10.78 -40.12
C LYS A 4 -61.43 -9.77 -38.93
N LEU A 5 -60.78 -8.70 -39.04
CA LEU A 5 -61.02 -7.28 -39.35
C LEU A 5 -62.50 -6.83 -39.26
N ILE A 6 -62.81 -5.88 -38.39
CA ILE A 6 -63.86 -4.87 -38.51
C ILE A 6 -63.40 -3.51 -37.98
N VAL A 7 -63.38 -2.55 -38.93
CA VAL A 7 -63.21 -1.09 -38.72
C VAL A 7 -64.63 -0.52 -38.48
N PHE A 8 -64.76 0.36 -37.46
CA PHE A 8 -65.93 1.23 -37.37
C PHE A 8 -65.46 2.69 -37.22
N PHE A 9 -65.80 3.41 -38.32
CA PHE A 9 -65.68 4.88 -38.37
C PHE A 9 -66.97 5.46 -37.76
N PHE A 10 -66.85 6.39 -36.79
CA PHE A 10 -67.97 7.31 -36.46
C PHE A 10 -67.49 8.74 -36.64
N LEU A 11 -68.02 9.38 -37.67
CA LEU A 11 -68.02 10.83 -37.87
C LEU A 11 -69.15 11.43 -37.05
N VAL A 12 -68.82 12.38 -36.14
CA VAL A 12 -69.83 13.28 -35.61
C VAL A 12 -69.31 14.70 -35.72
N THR A 13 -69.82 15.43 -36.61
CA THR A 13 -69.76 16.86 -36.77
C THR A 13 -70.56 17.53 -35.66
N SER A 14 -70.00 18.43 -34.93
CA SER A 14 -70.77 19.38 -34.10
C SER A 14 -70.08 20.75 -34.09
N LEU A 15 -70.88 21.69 -34.38
CA LEU A 15 -70.82 23.08 -34.64
C LEU A 15 -69.91 23.86 -33.65
N LEU A 16 -69.22 24.82 -34.28
CA LEU A 16 -68.58 26.02 -33.68
C LEU A 16 -69.62 26.85 -32.88
N LEU A 17 -69.26 27.06 -31.62
CA LEU A 17 -69.56 28.29 -30.90
C LEU A 17 -68.31 28.84 -30.29
N GLY A 18 -67.82 29.90 -30.88
CA GLY A 18 -66.68 30.63 -30.37
C GLY A 18 -66.98 31.23 -29.00
N GLN A 19 -66.16 30.95 -28.06
CA GLN A 19 -65.91 31.79 -26.88
C GLN A 19 -64.46 32.15 -26.90
N ASP A 20 -64.17 33.39 -27.21
CA ASP A 20 -62.91 34.08 -26.95
C ASP A 20 -62.52 33.92 -25.46
N LYS A 21 -61.78 32.89 -25.13
CA LYS A 21 -60.98 32.92 -23.92
C LYS A 21 -59.72 33.62 -24.27
N LYS A 22 -59.63 34.91 -23.96
CA LYS A 22 -58.36 35.61 -23.76
C LYS A 22 -57.53 34.73 -22.83
N SER A 23 -56.58 33.99 -23.37
CA SER A 23 -55.46 33.46 -22.61
C SER A 23 -54.65 34.66 -22.13
N THR A 24 -54.88 35.10 -20.94
CA THR A 24 -53.93 35.87 -20.21
C THR A 24 -52.73 34.96 -20.00
N ASP A 25 -51.81 34.96 -20.92
CA ASP A 25 -50.42 34.58 -20.65
C ASP A 25 -49.92 35.54 -19.55
N ARG A 26 -50.21 35.18 -18.30
CA ARG A 26 -49.43 35.66 -17.19
C ARG A 26 -48.04 35.07 -17.41
N GLU A 27 -47.13 35.88 -17.98
CA GLU A 27 -45.69 35.62 -17.83
C GLU A 27 -45.49 35.28 -16.36
N LYS A 28 -45.24 34.00 -16.08
CA LYS A 28 -44.81 33.62 -14.73
C LYS A 28 -43.50 34.36 -14.50
N LYS A 29 -43.61 35.45 -13.74
CA LYS A 29 -42.45 36.23 -13.30
C LYS A 29 -41.45 35.23 -12.70
N GLU A 30 -40.33 35.05 -13.39
CA GLU A 30 -39.28 34.19 -12.86
C GLU A 30 -38.88 34.67 -11.48
N LYS A 31 -38.91 33.78 -10.47
CA LYS A 31 -38.50 34.13 -9.13
C LYS A 31 -37.01 34.46 -9.10
N THR A 32 -36.65 35.49 -8.37
CA THR A 32 -35.25 35.90 -8.18
C THR A 32 -34.49 34.88 -7.29
N ILE A 33 -33.16 34.95 -7.29
CA ILE A 33 -32.33 34.16 -6.37
C ILE A 33 -32.74 34.42 -4.93
N ALA A 34 -32.90 35.71 -4.54
CA ALA A 34 -33.32 36.12 -3.20
C ALA A 34 -34.68 35.53 -2.78
N GLU A 35 -35.65 35.44 -3.72
CA GLU A 35 -36.95 34.82 -3.43
C GLU A 35 -36.85 33.30 -3.26
N LEU A 36 -35.98 32.63 -4.04
CA LEU A 36 -35.79 31.16 -3.97
C LEU A 36 -34.89 30.69 -2.83
N THR A 37 -34.13 31.62 -2.24
CA THR A 37 -33.21 31.36 -1.12
C THR A 37 -33.68 32.04 0.18
N LYS A 38 -34.91 32.54 0.19
CA LYS A 38 -35.53 33.15 1.40
C LYS A 38 -35.55 32.10 2.53
N GLY A 39 -34.94 32.45 3.68
CA GLY A 39 -34.79 31.52 4.80
C GLY A 39 -33.60 30.58 4.73
N SER A 40 -32.70 30.78 3.77
CA SER A 40 -31.43 30.10 3.69
C SER A 40 -30.32 30.97 4.22
N GLU A 41 -29.32 30.36 4.82
CA GLU A 41 -28.03 30.97 5.12
C GLU A 41 -27.21 31.09 3.82
N LYS A 42 -26.66 32.26 3.53
CA LYS A 42 -25.80 32.51 2.40
C LYS A 42 -24.34 32.28 2.80
N LEU A 43 -23.65 31.37 2.15
CA LEU A 43 -22.26 31.00 2.40
C LEU A 43 -21.44 31.41 1.17
N GLU A 44 -20.69 32.51 1.27
CA GLU A 44 -19.88 33.05 0.19
C GLU A 44 -18.51 32.34 0.13
N GLY A 45 -17.99 32.11 -1.09
CA GLY A 45 -16.68 31.50 -1.33
C GLY A 45 -16.45 31.21 -2.81
N LEU A 46 -15.71 30.13 -3.13
CA LEU A 46 -15.44 29.73 -4.53
C LEU A 46 -16.76 29.57 -5.31
N PHE A 47 -17.72 28.89 -4.73
CA PHE A 47 -19.11 28.84 -5.19
C PHE A 47 -20.02 29.35 -4.07
N THR A 48 -20.93 30.28 -4.36
CA THR A 48 -21.88 30.73 -3.37
C THR A 48 -22.93 29.65 -3.11
N LEU A 49 -23.06 29.21 -1.88
CA LEU A 49 -24.04 28.22 -1.44
C LEU A 49 -25.13 28.88 -0.57
N TYR A 50 -26.33 28.32 -0.63
CA TYR A 50 -27.45 28.68 0.19
C TYR A 50 -27.99 27.45 0.90
N GLN A 51 -27.85 27.37 2.23
CA GLN A 51 -28.33 26.25 3.03
C GLN A 51 -29.66 26.65 3.70
N ASP A 52 -30.72 25.94 3.36
CA ASP A 52 -32.05 26.17 3.94
C ASP A 52 -32.05 25.87 5.45
N SER A 53 -32.49 26.85 6.26
CA SER A 53 -32.39 26.74 7.73
C SER A 53 -33.35 25.74 8.38
N ILE A 54 -34.34 25.23 7.62
CA ILE A 54 -35.33 24.27 8.12
C ILE A 54 -35.00 22.85 7.64
N SER A 55 -34.75 22.69 6.33
CA SER A 55 -34.54 21.37 5.71
C SER A 55 -33.06 20.96 5.58
N GLY A 56 -32.13 21.91 5.69
CA GLY A 56 -30.71 21.70 5.43
C GLY A 56 -30.36 21.52 3.94
N ALA A 57 -31.33 21.66 3.04
CA ALA A 57 -31.16 21.55 1.59
C ALA A 57 -30.22 22.62 1.03
N ILE A 58 -29.40 22.27 0.03
CA ILE A 58 -28.42 23.18 -0.56
C ILE A 58 -28.83 23.61 -1.96
N LYS A 59 -28.76 24.93 -2.22
CA LYS A 59 -28.70 25.49 -3.56
C LYS A 59 -27.34 26.11 -3.80
N MET A 60 -26.88 26.08 -5.06
CA MET A 60 -25.57 26.58 -5.49
C MET A 60 -25.79 27.66 -6.56
N SER A 61 -25.16 28.80 -6.34
CA SER A 61 -25.09 29.87 -7.33
C SER A 61 -23.79 29.77 -8.11
N ILE A 62 -23.89 29.78 -9.43
CA ILE A 62 -22.78 29.69 -10.37
C ILE A 62 -22.77 30.97 -11.20
N HIS A 63 -21.75 31.79 -11.00
CA HIS A 63 -21.54 32.99 -11.78
C HIS A 63 -21.12 32.69 -13.21
N LYS A 64 -21.53 33.50 -14.17
CA LYS A 64 -21.25 33.30 -15.61
C LYS A 64 -19.76 33.16 -15.93
N ASN A 65 -18.88 33.87 -15.21
CA ASN A 65 -17.43 33.76 -15.40
C ASN A 65 -16.84 32.44 -14.89
N GLN A 66 -17.60 31.63 -14.12
CA GLN A 66 -17.20 30.30 -13.66
C GLN A 66 -17.49 29.22 -14.70
N LEU A 67 -18.27 29.52 -15.73
CA LEU A 67 -18.56 28.56 -16.81
C LEU A 67 -17.34 28.33 -17.70
N ASN A 68 -17.21 27.11 -18.21
CA ASN A 68 -16.15 26.66 -19.12
C ASN A 68 -14.73 26.77 -18.52
N LYS A 69 -14.61 26.86 -17.21
CA LYS A 69 -13.36 26.80 -16.49
C LYS A 69 -13.20 25.44 -15.82
N ASP A 70 -11.94 25.01 -15.70
CA ASP A 70 -11.57 23.80 -14.99
C ASP A 70 -11.38 24.09 -13.51
N TYR A 71 -11.80 23.15 -12.69
CA TYR A 71 -11.67 23.12 -11.24
C TYR A 71 -11.15 21.75 -10.82
N ILE A 72 -10.55 21.65 -9.65
CA ILE A 72 -10.17 20.36 -9.07
C ILE A 72 -11.27 19.94 -8.09
N TYR A 73 -11.73 18.71 -8.22
CA TYR A 73 -12.51 18.02 -7.21
C TYR A 73 -11.63 17.04 -6.47
N PHE A 74 -11.67 17.08 -5.15
CA PHE A 74 -10.96 16.16 -4.28
C PHE A 74 -11.92 15.59 -3.24
N ALA A 75 -11.80 14.30 -2.92
CA ALA A 75 -12.58 13.67 -1.87
C ALA A 75 -11.70 12.89 -0.90
N GLN A 76 -12.07 12.96 0.38
CA GLN A 76 -11.41 12.26 1.47
C GLN A 76 -12.46 11.64 2.39
N ILE A 77 -12.19 10.43 2.89
CA ILE A 77 -13.01 9.85 3.97
C ILE A 77 -12.70 10.58 5.28
N ALA A 78 -13.67 11.32 5.78
CA ALA A 78 -13.54 12.01 7.06
C ALA A 78 -13.58 11.04 8.23
N ASP A 79 -14.49 10.05 8.16
CA ASP A 79 -14.60 8.93 9.10
C ASP A 79 -15.41 7.79 8.47
N GLY A 80 -15.18 6.55 8.93
CA GLY A 80 -15.88 5.38 8.39
C GLY A 80 -15.44 4.08 9.05
N ILE A 81 -15.50 2.99 8.29
CA ILE A 81 -15.14 1.66 8.79
C ILE A 81 -14.17 0.97 7.84
N VAL A 82 -13.22 0.25 8.43
CA VAL A 82 -12.18 -0.51 7.73
C VAL A 82 -12.78 -1.61 6.85
N GLU A 83 -13.82 -2.27 7.31
CA GLU A 83 -14.55 -3.35 6.61
C GLU A 83 -15.15 -2.90 5.27
N ALA A 84 -15.50 -1.63 5.16
CA ALA A 84 -15.98 -1.02 3.91
C ALA A 84 -14.84 -0.50 3.02
N GLY A 85 -13.58 -0.60 3.46
CA GLY A 85 -12.44 0.06 2.81
C GLY A 85 -12.56 1.59 2.87
N ALA A 86 -13.23 2.12 3.89
CA ALA A 86 -13.49 3.54 4.10
C ALA A 86 -13.00 3.96 5.49
N PHE A 87 -11.69 4.02 5.69
CA PHE A 87 -11.06 4.42 6.94
C PHE A 87 -10.81 5.93 6.98
N ARG A 88 -10.70 6.49 8.18
CA ARG A 88 -10.41 7.91 8.39
C ARG A 88 -9.12 8.34 7.66
N GLY A 89 -9.18 9.44 6.92
CA GLY A 89 -8.06 10.01 6.19
C GLY A 89 -7.80 9.39 4.82
N LEU A 90 -8.57 8.38 4.38
CA LEU A 90 -8.39 7.80 3.05
C LEU A 90 -8.68 8.82 1.95
N TYR A 91 -7.69 9.12 1.12
CA TYR A 91 -7.85 9.93 -0.08
C TYR A 91 -8.54 9.12 -1.19
N ARG A 92 -9.54 9.73 -1.84
CA ARG A 92 -10.30 9.13 -2.94
C ARG A 92 -9.82 9.60 -4.32
N GLY A 93 -8.73 10.36 -4.35
CA GLY A 93 -8.11 10.90 -5.55
C GLY A 93 -8.62 12.30 -5.91
N ALA A 94 -7.85 12.95 -6.76
CA ALA A 94 -8.18 14.24 -7.35
C ALA A 94 -8.62 14.06 -8.81
N SER A 95 -9.59 14.87 -9.26
CA SER A 95 -10.04 14.88 -10.65
C SER A 95 -10.34 16.31 -11.09
N ILE A 96 -10.25 16.54 -12.40
CA ILE A 96 -10.67 17.82 -12.99
C ILE A 96 -12.17 17.76 -13.27
N PHE A 97 -12.85 18.85 -13.02
CA PHE A 97 -14.21 19.04 -13.50
C PHE A 97 -14.38 20.41 -14.15
N ARG A 98 -15.32 20.51 -15.07
CA ARG A 98 -15.69 21.70 -15.80
C ARG A 98 -17.20 21.94 -15.69
N ILE A 99 -17.58 23.19 -15.42
CA ILE A 99 -18.99 23.58 -15.37
C ILE A 99 -19.40 24.12 -16.74
N LYS A 100 -20.37 23.48 -17.38
CA LYS A 100 -20.93 23.91 -18.67
C LYS A 100 -22.42 24.23 -18.54
N LYS A 101 -22.87 25.19 -19.34
CA LYS A 101 -24.28 25.48 -19.48
C LYS A 101 -24.80 24.88 -20.78
N TYR A 102 -25.86 24.08 -20.69
CA TYR A 102 -26.58 23.54 -21.84
C TYR A 102 -28.07 23.90 -21.73
N PHE A 103 -28.53 24.82 -22.54
CA PHE A 103 -29.89 25.40 -22.49
C PHE A 103 -30.29 25.80 -21.07
N ASN A 104 -31.27 25.10 -20.46
CA ASN A 104 -31.78 25.35 -19.11
C ASN A 104 -31.14 24.46 -18.02
N LYS A 105 -29.98 23.89 -18.30
CA LYS A 105 -29.23 23.03 -17.38
C LYS A 105 -27.81 23.52 -17.17
N ILE A 106 -27.29 23.24 -16.01
CA ILE A 106 -25.85 23.24 -15.72
C ILE A 106 -25.39 21.78 -15.74
N GLU A 107 -24.28 21.53 -16.38
CA GLU A 107 -23.60 20.23 -16.45
C GLU A 107 -22.25 20.34 -15.76
N ILE A 108 -21.92 19.33 -14.94
CA ILE A 108 -20.57 19.11 -14.41
C ILE A 108 -19.97 17.99 -15.24
N GLN A 109 -18.89 18.30 -15.94
CA GLN A 109 -18.20 17.36 -16.85
C GLN A 109 -16.79 17.10 -16.33
N ALA A 110 -16.32 15.86 -16.42
CA ALA A 110 -14.91 15.50 -16.22
C ALA A 110 -14.24 15.36 -17.59
N PRO A 111 -13.28 16.22 -17.92
CA PRO A 111 -12.45 16.07 -19.11
C PRO A 111 -11.49 14.89 -18.91
N ASN A 112 -11.07 14.28 -20.01
CA ASN A 112 -10.02 13.30 -20.01
C ASN A 112 -8.65 14.02 -19.87
N THR A 113 -7.86 13.67 -18.87
CA THR A 113 -6.54 14.26 -18.60
C THR A 113 -5.38 13.32 -18.88
N ASN A 114 -5.65 12.09 -19.34
CA ASN A 114 -4.63 11.06 -19.57
C ASN A 114 -3.84 11.28 -20.88
N PHE A 115 -4.30 12.20 -21.74
CA PHE A 115 -3.69 12.43 -23.05
C PHE A 115 -3.29 13.88 -23.23
N TYR A 116 -2.06 14.07 -23.69
CA TYR A 116 -1.53 15.35 -24.11
C TYR A 116 -1.52 15.43 -25.63
N PHE A 117 -1.78 16.63 -26.15
CA PHE A 117 -1.60 17.00 -27.56
C PHE A 117 -0.81 18.30 -27.61
N ASP A 118 0.32 18.30 -28.30
CA ASP A 118 1.09 19.53 -28.51
C ASP A 118 0.23 20.56 -29.22
N PRO A 119 -0.03 21.74 -28.64
CA PRO A 119 -0.85 22.77 -29.25
C PRO A 119 -0.32 23.30 -30.59
N GLN A 120 0.98 23.13 -30.83
CA GLN A 120 1.62 23.55 -32.11
C GLN A 120 1.51 22.48 -33.20
N ASN A 121 1.12 21.25 -32.86
CA ASN A 121 0.92 20.16 -33.79
C ASN A 121 -0.52 20.18 -34.33
N GLU A 122 -0.69 19.99 -35.67
CA GLU A 122 -2.00 19.95 -36.31
C GLU A 122 -2.94 18.88 -35.70
N LEU A 123 -2.40 17.79 -35.17
CA LEU A 123 -3.18 16.75 -34.52
C LEU A 123 -3.90 17.25 -33.25
N SER A 124 -3.49 18.37 -32.68
CA SER A 124 -4.20 19.00 -31.56
C SER A 124 -5.65 19.35 -31.88
N LYS A 125 -5.97 19.60 -33.18
CA LYS A 125 -7.34 19.82 -33.67
C LYS A 125 -8.22 18.59 -33.62
N SER A 126 -7.61 17.40 -33.48
CA SER A 126 -8.30 16.11 -33.29
C SER A 126 -8.42 15.70 -31.84
N GLN A 127 -7.96 16.53 -30.88
CA GLN A 127 -8.10 16.28 -29.46
C GLN A 127 -9.56 15.92 -29.11
N GLY A 128 -9.73 14.84 -28.35
CA GLY A 128 -11.05 14.30 -28.02
C GLY A 128 -11.59 13.23 -28.99
N ALA A 129 -10.91 12.99 -30.14
CA ALA A 129 -11.30 11.91 -31.04
C ALA A 129 -11.08 10.54 -30.36
N ASN A 130 -12.14 9.72 -30.33
CA ASN A 130 -12.12 8.40 -29.67
C ASN A 130 -11.82 8.41 -28.16
N THR A 131 -11.89 9.58 -27.52
CA THR A 131 -11.86 9.76 -26.07
C THR A 131 -13.23 10.22 -25.59
N SER A 132 -13.55 10.00 -24.32
CA SER A 132 -14.84 10.39 -23.75
C SER A 132 -14.62 11.32 -22.56
N GLU A 133 -15.21 12.52 -22.63
CA GLU A 133 -15.49 13.31 -21.42
C GLU A 133 -16.72 12.72 -20.72
N ALA A 134 -16.72 12.71 -19.39
CA ALA A 134 -17.85 12.19 -18.63
C ALA A 134 -18.76 13.32 -18.17
N VAL A 135 -20.06 13.28 -18.47
CA VAL A 135 -21.05 14.13 -17.81
C VAL A 135 -21.38 13.52 -16.45
N ILE A 136 -20.77 14.07 -15.38
CA ILE A 136 -20.90 13.55 -14.00
C ILE A 136 -22.30 13.87 -13.45
N SER A 137 -22.78 15.10 -13.66
CA SER A 137 -24.06 15.56 -13.13
C SER A 137 -24.70 16.59 -14.03
N THR A 138 -26.03 16.63 -13.99
CA THR A 138 -26.83 17.70 -14.60
C THR A 138 -27.83 18.24 -13.60
N SER A 139 -27.93 19.56 -13.48
CA SER A 139 -28.91 20.24 -12.62
C SER A 139 -29.71 21.25 -13.43
N LYS A 140 -31.03 21.29 -13.21
CA LYS A 140 -31.88 22.29 -13.85
C LYS A 140 -31.59 23.68 -13.28
N ILE A 141 -31.48 24.69 -14.13
CA ILE A 141 -31.43 26.10 -13.68
C ILE A 141 -32.79 26.47 -13.11
N LEU A 142 -32.80 26.88 -11.85
CA LEU A 142 -34.01 27.34 -11.12
C LEU A 142 -34.36 28.77 -11.51
N THR A 143 -33.34 29.63 -11.64
CA THR A 143 -33.44 31.01 -12.08
C THR A 143 -32.08 31.54 -12.53
N TYR A 144 -32.08 32.61 -13.32
CA TYR A 144 -30.90 33.42 -13.70
C TYR A 144 -31.07 34.81 -13.18
N ASP A 145 -30.17 35.28 -12.34
CA ASP A 145 -30.13 36.68 -11.90
C ASP A 145 -29.27 37.49 -12.88
N LYS A 146 -29.95 38.49 -13.51
CA LYS A 146 -29.27 39.35 -14.53
C LYS A 146 -28.34 40.37 -13.88
N GLN A 147 -28.56 40.76 -12.63
CA GLN A 147 -27.73 41.74 -11.95
C GLN A 147 -26.45 41.11 -11.42
N GLU A 148 -26.60 39.93 -10.82
CA GLU A 148 -25.47 39.14 -10.30
C GLU A 148 -24.84 38.25 -11.39
N GLU A 149 -25.31 38.22 -12.62
CA GLU A 149 -24.89 37.32 -13.70
C GLU A 149 -24.73 35.85 -13.28
N SER A 150 -25.65 35.37 -12.42
CA SER A 150 -25.53 34.09 -11.73
C SER A 150 -26.70 33.17 -11.99
N TYR A 151 -26.41 31.88 -12.13
CA TYR A 151 -27.39 30.80 -12.28
C TYR A 151 -27.57 30.09 -10.95
N LEU A 152 -28.80 29.91 -10.48
CA LEU A 152 -29.11 29.12 -9.29
C LEU A 152 -29.52 27.72 -9.67
N ILE A 153 -28.94 26.70 -9.03
CA ILE A 153 -29.29 25.29 -9.19
C ILE A 153 -29.58 24.63 -7.85
N ASP A 154 -30.31 23.51 -7.88
CA ASP A 154 -30.39 22.59 -6.74
C ASP A 154 -29.11 21.75 -6.68
N ALA A 155 -28.45 21.68 -5.52
CA ALA A 155 -27.19 20.99 -5.34
C ALA A 155 -27.28 19.76 -4.41
N ASP A 156 -28.45 19.46 -3.83
CA ASP A 156 -28.61 18.31 -2.94
C ASP A 156 -28.20 17.00 -3.61
N ASN A 157 -28.62 16.77 -4.85
CA ASN A 157 -28.29 15.53 -5.55
C ASN A 157 -26.81 15.41 -5.92
N LEU A 158 -26.09 16.53 -5.95
CA LEU A 158 -24.66 16.51 -6.19
C LEU A 158 -23.91 15.95 -4.97
N PHE A 159 -24.34 16.34 -3.77
CA PHE A 159 -23.64 16.00 -2.51
C PHE A 159 -24.28 14.83 -1.76
N LEU A 160 -25.58 14.64 -1.85
CA LEU A 160 -26.32 13.55 -1.20
C LEU A 160 -26.57 12.38 -2.16
N SER A 161 -25.50 11.96 -2.80
CA SER A 161 -25.42 10.75 -3.67
C SER A 161 -23.95 10.37 -3.90
N GLU A 162 -23.71 9.20 -4.45
CA GLU A 162 -22.37 8.77 -4.88
C GLU A 162 -21.97 9.32 -6.27
N THR A 163 -22.54 10.46 -6.70
CA THR A 163 -22.29 11.06 -8.01
C THR A 163 -20.85 11.57 -8.15
N LEU A 164 -20.34 12.28 -7.15
CA LEU A 164 -19.00 12.85 -7.16
C LEU A 164 -17.93 11.84 -6.81
N THR A 165 -18.20 10.98 -5.84
CA THR A 165 -17.27 9.92 -5.43
C THR A 165 -18.03 8.66 -5.04
N ARG A 166 -17.59 7.53 -5.55
CA ARG A 166 -18.19 6.25 -5.26
C ARG A 166 -17.55 5.63 -4.01
N ILE A 167 -18.32 5.44 -2.96
CA ILE A 167 -17.88 4.78 -1.72
C ILE A 167 -18.08 3.27 -1.81
N LYS A 168 -19.29 2.85 -2.22
CA LYS A 168 -19.61 1.43 -2.37
C LYS A 168 -18.88 0.82 -3.55
N GLN A 169 -17.90 -0.05 -3.24
CA GLN A 169 -17.17 -0.78 -4.26
C GLN A 169 -18.05 -1.81 -5.00
N PRO A 170 -17.79 -2.08 -6.28
CA PRO A 170 -18.45 -3.17 -6.99
C PRO A 170 -18.18 -4.51 -6.30
N ASN A 171 -19.18 -5.39 -6.28
CA ASN A 171 -18.96 -6.77 -5.84
C ASN A 171 -18.03 -7.47 -6.82
N ARG A 172 -16.97 -8.10 -6.31
CA ARG A 172 -16.08 -8.93 -7.13
C ARG A 172 -16.83 -10.22 -7.50
N PRO A 173 -16.68 -10.73 -8.73
CA PRO A 173 -17.38 -11.92 -9.19
C PRO A 173 -17.22 -13.14 -8.26
N ASN A 174 -16.04 -13.30 -7.65
CA ASN A 174 -15.69 -14.46 -6.80
C ASN A 174 -15.71 -14.15 -5.30
N SER A 175 -16.26 -12.99 -4.87
CA SER A 175 -16.34 -12.69 -3.44
C SER A 175 -17.23 -13.69 -2.72
N PRO A 176 -16.77 -14.27 -1.59
CA PRO A 176 -17.61 -15.17 -0.80
C PRO A 176 -18.94 -14.52 -0.43
N PRO A 177 -20.05 -15.27 -0.38
CA PRO A 177 -21.34 -14.76 0.09
C PRO A 177 -21.26 -14.18 1.50
N THR A 178 -20.32 -14.66 2.31
CA THR A 178 -20.04 -14.24 3.69
C THR A 178 -19.17 -12.97 3.81
N ALA A 179 -18.67 -12.41 2.69
CA ALA A 179 -17.90 -11.18 2.72
C ALA A 179 -18.76 -10.00 3.20
N PHE A 180 -18.15 -9.07 3.96
CA PHE A 180 -18.79 -7.82 4.34
C PHE A 180 -19.11 -7.00 3.08
N ARG A 181 -20.31 -6.40 3.04
CA ARG A 181 -20.78 -5.59 1.89
C ARG A 181 -21.61 -4.42 2.36
N LEU A 182 -21.27 -3.23 1.88
CA LEU A 182 -22.14 -2.07 2.03
C LEU A 182 -23.49 -2.31 1.33
N GLY A 183 -24.56 -1.84 1.95
CA GLY A 183 -25.90 -1.86 1.40
C GLY A 183 -26.12 -0.85 0.26
N SER A 184 -27.35 -0.47 0.03
CA SER A 184 -27.70 0.61 -0.90
C SER A 184 -27.64 1.96 -0.21
N PHE A 185 -27.22 3.00 -0.93
CA PHE A 185 -27.23 4.36 -0.44
C PHE A 185 -28.65 4.78 -0.01
N ASP A 186 -28.83 5.31 1.19
CA ASP A 186 -30.11 5.78 1.75
C ASP A 186 -30.08 7.31 1.87
N LYS A 187 -30.59 8.01 0.83
CA LYS A 187 -30.64 9.47 0.82
C LYS A 187 -31.44 10.05 1.98
N GLY A 188 -32.49 9.35 2.45
CA GLY A 188 -33.33 9.83 3.52
C GLY A 188 -32.68 9.87 4.90
N LYS A 189 -31.58 9.10 5.06
CA LYS A 189 -30.78 9.09 6.28
C LYS A 189 -29.46 9.86 6.14
N SER A 190 -29.05 10.15 4.91
CA SER A 190 -27.83 10.88 4.61
C SER A 190 -28.08 12.39 4.77
N LYS A 191 -27.02 13.11 5.17
CA LYS A 191 -27.12 14.56 5.43
C LYS A 191 -25.81 15.28 5.12
N ILE A 192 -25.90 16.59 5.00
CA ILE A 192 -24.77 17.49 4.98
C ILE A 192 -24.50 17.92 6.44
N GLU A 193 -23.30 17.65 6.92
CA GLU A 193 -22.92 17.93 8.31
C GLU A 193 -22.39 19.35 8.48
N SER A 194 -21.55 19.80 7.54
CA SER A 194 -20.99 21.15 7.59
C SER A 194 -20.56 21.64 6.22
N ILE A 195 -20.54 22.94 6.05
CA ILE A 195 -20.04 23.65 4.87
C ILE A 195 -19.04 24.70 5.34
N LYS A 196 -17.83 24.66 4.78
CA LYS A 196 -16.82 25.71 4.96
C LYS A 196 -16.43 26.23 3.60
N ASN A 197 -16.63 27.51 3.36
CA ASN A 197 -16.53 28.12 2.04
C ASN A 197 -15.51 29.27 2.04
N TYR A 198 -14.54 29.21 1.13
CA TYR A 198 -13.43 30.13 1.04
C TYR A 198 -13.25 30.59 -0.43
N PRO A 199 -12.55 31.72 -0.68
CA PRO A 199 -12.39 32.22 -2.06
C PRO A 199 -11.72 31.23 -3.03
N GLN A 200 -10.86 30.32 -2.54
CA GLN A 200 -10.11 29.39 -3.36
C GLN A 200 -10.66 27.95 -3.31
N ASN A 201 -11.50 27.63 -2.32
CA ASN A 201 -12.05 26.29 -2.14
C ASN A 201 -13.38 26.28 -1.40
N THR A 202 -14.23 25.34 -1.75
CA THR A 202 -15.50 25.04 -1.08
C THR A 202 -15.42 23.63 -0.52
N ASN A 203 -15.52 23.48 0.80
CA ASN A 203 -15.44 22.21 1.51
C ASN A 203 -16.81 21.85 2.08
N ILE A 204 -17.31 20.67 1.77
CA ILE A 204 -18.59 20.14 2.24
C ILE A 204 -18.35 18.78 2.87
N LYS A 205 -18.72 18.66 4.16
CA LYS A 205 -18.70 17.40 4.87
C LYS A 205 -20.10 16.78 4.85
N THR A 206 -20.19 15.53 4.37
CA THR A 206 -21.44 14.78 4.28
C THR A 206 -21.36 13.51 5.12
N GLU A 207 -22.48 13.05 5.66
CA GLU A 207 -22.66 11.71 6.19
C GLU A 207 -23.51 10.89 5.21
N TYR A 208 -22.91 9.84 4.66
CA TYR A 208 -23.58 8.86 3.80
C TYR A 208 -24.01 7.65 4.61
N VAL A 209 -25.26 7.26 4.51
CA VAL A 209 -25.78 6.06 5.16
C VAL A 209 -26.08 5.00 4.11
N PHE A 210 -25.52 3.80 4.33
CA PHE A 210 -25.77 2.63 3.48
C PHE A 210 -26.65 1.63 4.22
N LYS A 211 -27.79 1.25 3.63
CA LYS A 211 -28.79 0.39 4.22
C LYS A 211 -28.76 -1.00 3.60
N ASN A 212 -28.63 -2.03 4.44
CA ASN A 212 -28.72 -3.43 4.05
C ASN A 212 -29.61 -4.19 5.03
N PRO A 213 -30.95 -4.26 4.82
CA PRO A 213 -31.86 -4.94 5.75
C PRO A 213 -31.56 -6.44 5.94
N SER A 214 -30.95 -7.06 4.93
CA SER A 214 -30.65 -8.49 4.88
C SER A 214 -29.14 -8.76 4.97
N VAL A 215 -28.45 -8.06 5.87
CA VAL A 215 -27.01 -8.25 6.06
C VAL A 215 -26.72 -9.64 6.59
N PHE A 216 -25.81 -10.37 5.92
CA PHE A 216 -25.32 -11.67 6.37
C PHE A 216 -24.12 -11.53 7.31
N ASN A 217 -23.17 -10.67 6.95
CA ASN A 217 -22.00 -10.34 7.76
C ASN A 217 -22.13 -8.89 8.25
N SER A 218 -22.30 -8.73 9.55
CA SER A 218 -22.46 -7.42 10.20
C SER A 218 -21.15 -6.66 10.38
N GLY A 219 -20.01 -7.22 10.00
CA GLY A 219 -18.69 -6.64 10.25
C GLY A 219 -18.09 -7.08 11.59
N SER A 220 -17.10 -6.32 12.07
CA SER A 220 -16.46 -6.51 13.36
C SER A 220 -17.17 -5.73 14.48
N ASP A 221 -16.58 -5.77 15.69
CA ASP A 221 -17.04 -4.96 16.85
C ASP A 221 -16.96 -3.44 16.59
N ALA A 222 -16.26 -3.00 15.53
CA ALA A 222 -16.25 -1.60 15.09
C ALA A 222 -17.58 -1.17 14.43
N VAL A 223 -18.45 -2.12 14.07
CA VAL A 223 -19.73 -1.88 13.38
C VAL A 223 -20.88 -2.09 14.36
N THR A 224 -21.51 -1.01 14.80
CA THR A 224 -22.63 -1.06 15.74
C THR A 224 -23.86 -1.80 15.16
N ASP A 225 -24.21 -1.54 13.91
CA ASP A 225 -25.31 -2.19 13.19
C ASP A 225 -25.00 -2.32 11.70
N GLY A 226 -24.65 -3.52 11.27
CA GLY A 226 -24.33 -3.81 9.86
C GLY A 226 -25.46 -3.52 8.86
N ARG A 227 -26.70 -3.32 9.35
CA ARG A 227 -27.84 -2.93 8.50
C ARG A 227 -27.83 -1.46 8.11
N ASN A 228 -27.10 -0.60 8.86
CA ASN A 228 -27.02 0.83 8.63
C ASN A 228 -25.59 1.30 8.91
N ILE A 229 -24.83 1.55 7.86
CA ILE A 229 -23.43 1.98 7.95
C ILE A 229 -23.33 3.45 7.57
N SER A 230 -22.82 4.26 8.49
CA SER A 230 -22.49 5.67 8.23
C SER A 230 -21.03 5.83 7.81
N ILE A 231 -20.79 6.61 6.76
CA ILE A 231 -19.47 7.00 6.27
C ILE A 231 -19.48 8.50 6.02
N GLN A 232 -18.54 9.21 6.63
CA GLN A 232 -18.38 10.65 6.46
C GLN A 232 -17.38 10.94 5.35
N VAL A 233 -17.72 11.88 4.47
CA VAL A 233 -16.90 12.25 3.32
C VAL A 233 -16.71 13.75 3.27
N PHE A 234 -15.47 14.19 3.11
CA PHE A 234 -15.15 15.56 2.70
C PHE A 234 -15.16 15.65 1.17
N HIS A 235 -15.89 16.61 0.66
CA HIS A 235 -15.86 17.03 -0.74
C HIS A 235 -15.21 18.40 -0.81
N SER A 236 -14.13 18.53 -1.55
CA SER A 236 -13.42 19.80 -1.75
C SER A 236 -13.47 20.17 -3.23
N PHE A 237 -14.07 21.31 -3.54
CA PHE A 237 -13.95 21.97 -4.82
C PHE A 237 -12.86 23.03 -4.71
N ILE A 238 -11.89 23.01 -5.58
CA ILE A 238 -10.70 23.84 -5.50
C ILE A 238 -10.56 24.59 -6.82
N LYS A 239 -10.29 25.90 -6.74
CA LYS A 239 -9.94 26.70 -7.90
C LYS A 239 -8.64 26.15 -8.51
N MET A 240 -8.61 25.99 -9.82
CA MET A 240 -7.38 25.63 -10.51
C MET A 240 -6.29 26.66 -10.16
N PRO A 241 -5.10 26.21 -9.70
CA PRO A 241 -3.95 27.08 -9.48
C PRO A 241 -3.56 27.84 -10.75
N ASP A 242 -2.79 28.92 -10.58
CA ASP A 242 -2.29 29.70 -11.71
C ASP A 242 -1.36 28.86 -12.60
N GLU A 243 -1.32 29.15 -13.92
CA GLU A 243 -0.65 28.34 -14.95
C GLU A 243 0.88 28.55 -15.03
N ASP A 244 1.51 29.13 -14.02
CA ASP A 244 2.94 29.42 -13.98
C ASP A 244 3.78 28.34 -13.25
N TYR A 245 3.20 27.16 -12.98
CA TYR A 245 3.92 26.03 -12.40
C TYR A 245 4.83 25.37 -13.44
N GLU A 246 6.12 25.22 -13.10
CA GLU A 246 7.09 24.50 -13.93
C GLU A 246 6.87 22.98 -13.79
N ILE A 247 6.33 22.36 -14.82
CA ILE A 247 6.11 20.92 -14.91
C ILE A 247 7.47 20.21 -14.98
N LEU A 248 7.65 19.19 -14.14
CA LEU A 248 8.78 18.27 -14.20
C LEU A 248 8.28 16.92 -14.73
N HIS A 249 8.96 16.42 -15.77
CA HIS A 249 8.68 15.09 -16.32
C HIS A 249 9.45 14.00 -15.56
N ASP A 250 8.87 12.79 -15.56
CA ASP A 250 9.44 11.62 -14.89
C ASP A 250 10.75 11.16 -15.55
N ASP A 251 11.61 10.57 -14.73
CA ASP A 251 12.81 9.87 -15.18
C ASP A 251 12.91 8.51 -14.47
N PRO A 252 13.04 7.39 -15.19
CA PRO A 252 13.01 6.05 -14.63
C PRO A 252 14.17 5.74 -13.68
N ARG A 253 15.18 6.63 -13.59
CA ARG A 253 16.32 6.51 -12.66
C ARG A 253 15.97 6.97 -11.24
N VAL A 254 14.86 7.74 -11.07
CA VAL A 254 14.46 8.35 -9.79
C VAL A 254 13.03 7.98 -9.43
N GLY A 255 12.79 7.63 -8.18
CA GLY A 255 11.49 7.17 -7.69
C GLY A 255 10.56 8.29 -7.22
N TYR A 256 9.80 8.87 -8.12
CA TYR A 256 8.70 9.77 -7.78
C TYR A 256 7.36 9.12 -8.05
N PHE A 257 6.33 9.57 -7.34
CA PHE A 257 4.96 9.36 -7.79
C PHE A 257 4.66 10.27 -8.96
N ILE A 258 3.92 9.76 -9.92
CA ILE A 258 3.63 10.42 -11.16
C ILE A 258 2.12 10.55 -11.42
N THR A 259 1.77 11.47 -12.29
CA THR A 259 0.48 11.49 -12.99
C THR A 259 0.75 11.05 -14.43
N GLU A 260 0.23 9.89 -14.80
CA GLU A 260 0.46 9.30 -16.13
C GLU A 260 -0.20 10.12 -17.24
N VAL A 261 0.55 10.43 -18.30
CA VAL A 261 0.08 11.18 -19.47
C VAL A 261 0.76 10.66 -20.73
N ASP A 262 -0.02 10.22 -21.72
CA ASP A 262 0.47 9.87 -23.05
C ASP A 262 0.43 11.06 -24.02
N ASP A 263 1.54 11.33 -24.71
CA ASP A 263 1.61 12.32 -25.80
C ASP A 263 1.18 11.69 -27.13
N LEU A 264 -0.05 11.97 -27.55
CA LEU A 264 -0.62 11.45 -28.79
C LEU A 264 -0.16 12.21 -30.06
N THR A 265 0.68 13.22 -29.90
CA THR A 265 1.36 13.92 -31.00
C THR A 265 2.79 13.45 -31.20
N SER A 266 3.34 12.67 -30.26
CA SER A 266 4.67 12.09 -30.34
C SER A 266 4.75 11.01 -31.42
N THR A 267 5.89 10.94 -32.13
CA THR A 267 6.26 9.85 -33.04
C THR A 267 7.25 8.88 -32.42
N GLU A 268 7.64 9.09 -31.18
CA GLU A 268 8.58 8.26 -30.47
C GLU A 268 7.96 6.93 -30.05
N THR A 269 8.79 5.91 -29.90
CA THR A 269 8.36 4.59 -29.40
C THR A 269 7.80 4.67 -27.98
N LEU A 270 8.38 5.54 -27.15
CA LEU A 270 7.94 5.85 -25.80
C LEU A 270 7.31 7.25 -25.84
N ASN A 271 5.99 7.30 -25.79
CA ASN A 271 5.22 8.53 -25.98
C ASN A 271 4.65 9.10 -24.67
N TYR A 272 5.01 8.56 -23.52
CA TYR A 272 4.53 9.12 -22.27
C TYR A 272 5.29 10.37 -21.86
N LYS A 273 4.55 11.25 -21.20
CA LYS A 273 4.98 12.57 -20.75
C LYS A 273 4.56 12.75 -19.29
N ASP A 274 4.86 11.72 -18.50
CA ASP A 274 4.42 11.58 -17.13
C ASP A 274 4.88 12.76 -16.26
N LEU A 275 4.01 13.20 -15.34
CA LEU A 275 4.21 14.40 -14.55
C LEU A 275 4.65 13.99 -13.14
N VAL A 276 5.84 14.42 -12.72
CA VAL A 276 6.33 14.23 -11.34
C VAL A 276 5.43 14.95 -10.35
N ASN A 277 4.99 14.24 -9.31
CA ASN A 277 4.25 14.87 -8.23
C ASN A 277 5.22 15.56 -7.26
N ARG A 278 5.22 16.89 -7.18
CA ARG A 278 6.06 17.66 -6.27
C ARG A 278 5.41 18.97 -5.83
N TRP A 279 5.86 19.51 -4.70
CA TRP A 279 5.45 20.83 -4.22
C TRP A 279 6.05 21.94 -5.07
N ARG A 280 5.33 23.06 -5.14
CA ARG A 280 5.84 24.28 -5.71
C ARG A 280 6.72 25.00 -4.69
N LEU A 281 8.02 25.08 -4.92
CA LEU A 281 8.95 25.86 -4.12
C LEU A 281 9.63 26.93 -4.99
N ILE A 282 9.51 28.18 -4.60
CA ILE A 282 10.11 29.34 -5.25
C ILE A 282 11.00 30.04 -4.24
N LYS A 283 12.27 30.29 -4.57
CA LYS A 283 13.18 31.03 -3.70
C LYS A 283 12.70 32.45 -3.46
N LYS A 284 12.78 32.96 -2.23
CA LYS A 284 12.57 34.39 -1.93
C LYS A 284 13.63 35.25 -2.60
N ASP A 285 14.88 34.77 -2.63
CA ASP A 285 16.00 35.35 -3.33
C ASP A 285 16.48 34.37 -4.42
N PRO A 286 16.10 34.56 -5.66
CA PRO A 286 16.45 33.66 -6.76
C PRO A 286 17.95 33.54 -7.03
N ASP A 287 18.72 34.57 -6.73
CA ASP A 287 20.16 34.65 -7.00
C ASP A 287 21.01 34.02 -5.87
N ALA A 288 20.43 33.85 -4.70
CA ALA A 288 21.12 33.22 -3.57
C ALA A 288 21.29 31.70 -3.80
N ALA A 289 22.49 31.18 -3.52
CA ALA A 289 22.73 29.74 -3.56
C ALA A 289 21.79 28.99 -2.59
N LEU A 290 21.55 29.58 -1.41
CA LEU A 290 20.65 29.06 -0.39
C LEU A 290 19.65 30.14 0.04
N SER A 291 18.35 29.93 -0.17
CA SER A 291 17.29 30.89 0.15
C SER A 291 16.12 30.18 0.87
N GLU A 292 15.37 30.90 1.67
CA GLU A 292 14.06 30.42 2.12
C GLU A 292 13.09 30.36 0.91
N PRO A 293 12.12 29.43 0.90
CA PRO A 293 11.03 29.52 -0.08
C PRO A 293 10.07 30.67 0.24
N VAL A 294 9.41 31.19 -0.78
CA VAL A 294 8.32 32.18 -0.62
C VAL A 294 7.21 31.59 0.28
N THR A 295 6.86 30.34 0.03
CA THR A 295 5.89 29.59 0.86
C THR A 295 6.52 28.26 1.28
N PRO A 296 6.82 28.07 2.57
CA PRO A 296 7.34 26.78 3.05
C PRO A 296 6.23 25.74 3.11
N ILE A 297 6.61 24.47 3.00
CA ILE A 297 5.73 23.32 3.25
C ILE A 297 5.48 23.26 4.76
N THR A 298 4.29 23.68 5.19
CA THR A 298 3.95 23.77 6.61
C THR A 298 3.13 22.58 7.04
N TRP A 299 3.61 21.87 8.05
CA TRP A 299 2.94 20.75 8.70
C TRP A 299 2.34 21.17 10.04
N TRP A 300 1.15 20.65 10.33
CA TRP A 300 0.46 20.88 11.61
C TRP A 300 0.35 19.54 12.35
N ILE A 301 0.85 19.49 13.57
CA ILE A 301 0.64 18.36 14.48
C ILE A 301 -0.76 18.56 15.09
N GLU A 302 -1.67 17.61 14.83
CA GLU A 302 -3.06 17.65 15.35
C GLU A 302 -3.04 17.69 16.88
N ASN A 303 -4.01 18.40 17.49
CA ASN A 303 -4.11 18.54 18.94
C ASN A 303 -4.41 17.22 19.67
N SER A 304 -4.96 16.20 18.97
CA SER A 304 -5.16 14.83 19.47
C SER A 304 -3.85 14.04 19.65
N THR A 305 -2.70 14.54 19.14
CA THR A 305 -1.41 13.87 19.22
C THR A 305 -0.92 13.74 20.67
N PRO A 306 -0.57 12.52 21.15
CA PRO A 306 -0.03 12.32 22.49
C PRO A 306 1.23 13.18 22.73
N LYS A 307 1.27 13.92 23.85
CA LYS A 307 2.35 14.87 24.15
C LYS A 307 3.75 14.26 24.10
N ALA A 308 3.89 12.99 24.50
CA ALA A 308 5.16 12.27 24.48
C ALA A 308 5.79 12.12 23.08
N TRP A 309 4.97 12.20 22.01
CA TRP A 309 5.41 11.98 20.64
C TRP A 309 5.61 13.25 19.82
N LYS A 310 5.07 14.39 20.24
CA LYS A 310 5.12 15.65 19.47
C LYS A 310 6.54 16.08 19.09
N ALA A 311 7.52 15.96 20.02
CA ALA A 311 8.90 16.31 19.73
C ALA A 311 9.51 15.39 18.66
N THR A 312 9.35 14.07 18.80
CA THR A 312 9.87 13.08 17.86
C THR A 312 9.25 13.23 16.47
N ILE A 313 7.95 13.52 16.40
CA ILE A 313 7.25 13.79 15.13
C ILE A 313 7.85 15.03 14.46
N LYS A 314 8.01 16.12 15.22
CA LYS A 314 8.61 17.34 14.72
C LYS A 314 10.03 17.12 14.17
N GLU A 315 10.86 16.36 14.89
CA GLU A 315 12.20 15.99 14.45
C GLU A 315 12.18 15.20 13.13
N GLY A 316 11.26 14.23 12.97
CA GLY A 316 11.13 13.45 11.75
C GLY A 316 10.76 14.29 10.53
N VAL A 317 9.81 15.24 10.69
CA VAL A 317 9.44 16.17 9.61
C VAL A 317 10.60 17.09 9.25
N LEU A 318 11.26 17.68 10.24
CA LEU A 318 12.32 18.65 10.01
C LEU A 318 13.63 18.02 9.48
N ALA A 319 13.81 16.71 9.59
CA ALA A 319 14.96 16.00 9.03
C ALA A 319 15.12 16.24 7.52
N TRP A 320 14.01 16.40 6.80
CA TRP A 320 14.02 16.68 5.36
C TRP A 320 14.61 18.02 4.95
N ASN A 321 14.73 18.97 5.88
CA ASN A 321 15.39 20.26 5.59
C ASN A 321 16.84 20.08 5.15
N GLU A 322 17.54 19.04 5.60
CA GLU A 322 18.89 18.72 5.12
C GLU A 322 18.94 18.47 3.61
N ALA A 323 17.97 17.71 3.09
CA ALA A 323 17.86 17.46 1.65
C ALA A 323 17.49 18.73 0.87
N PHE A 324 16.57 19.53 1.42
CA PHE A 324 16.20 20.80 0.81
C PHE A 324 17.33 21.82 0.78
N GLU A 325 18.20 21.86 1.77
CA GLU A 325 19.38 22.71 1.76
C GLU A 325 20.34 22.33 0.62
N LYS A 326 20.49 21.03 0.33
CA LYS A 326 21.26 20.57 -0.84
C LYS A 326 20.57 20.92 -2.18
N ALA A 327 19.25 21.09 -2.18
CA ALA A 327 18.49 21.61 -3.34
C ALA A 327 18.45 23.15 -3.42
N GLY A 328 19.08 23.86 -2.45
CA GLY A 328 19.17 25.30 -2.40
C GLY A 328 18.07 26.03 -1.60
N PHE A 329 17.32 25.31 -0.75
CA PHE A 329 16.26 25.86 0.09
C PHE A 329 16.54 25.63 1.57
N LYS A 330 16.65 26.67 2.37
CA LYS A 330 16.67 26.59 3.84
C LYS A 330 15.26 26.77 4.40
N ASN A 331 14.96 26.07 5.51
CA ASN A 331 13.65 26.15 6.16
C ASN A 331 12.47 25.82 5.20
N ALA A 332 12.68 24.90 4.25
CA ALA A 332 11.64 24.47 3.33
C ALA A 332 10.47 23.78 4.05
N MET A 333 10.78 23.05 5.13
CA MET A 333 9.82 22.36 5.98
C MET A 333 9.66 23.10 7.30
N VAL A 334 8.40 23.36 7.69
CA VAL A 334 8.03 24.03 8.94
C VAL A 334 6.98 23.22 9.68
N VAL A 335 7.12 23.11 11.00
CA VAL A 335 6.17 22.38 11.85
C VAL A 335 5.51 23.32 12.86
N LYS A 336 4.19 23.24 12.94
CA LYS A 336 3.34 23.96 13.89
C LYS A 336 2.47 22.97 14.67
N GLU A 337 1.89 23.39 15.78
CA GLU A 337 0.91 22.61 16.52
C GLU A 337 -0.48 23.24 16.33
N GLN A 338 -1.49 22.38 16.12
CA GLN A 338 -2.88 22.81 16.03
C GLN A 338 -3.33 23.34 17.41
N PRO A 339 -3.83 24.58 17.49
CA PRO A 339 -4.46 25.08 18.71
C PRO A 339 -5.69 24.24 19.11
N ASP A 340 -5.98 24.15 20.40
CA ASP A 340 -7.16 23.43 20.89
C ASP A 340 -8.48 24.14 20.49
N ASP A 341 -8.42 25.44 20.25
CA ASP A 341 -9.53 26.29 19.81
C ASP A 341 -9.53 26.57 18.29
N ALA A 342 -8.78 25.78 17.51
CA ALA A 342 -8.73 25.91 16.06
C ALA A 342 -10.13 25.79 15.42
N ASP A 343 -10.47 26.72 14.56
CA ASP A 343 -11.74 26.76 13.83
C ASP A 343 -11.72 25.94 12.52
N TRP A 344 -10.64 25.22 12.26
CA TRP A 344 -10.45 24.40 11.09
C TRP A 344 -10.27 22.91 11.43
N ASP A 345 -10.75 22.05 10.55
CA ASP A 345 -10.66 20.59 10.64
C ASP A 345 -9.42 20.08 9.86
N ALA A 346 -8.83 18.99 10.33
CA ALA A 346 -7.72 18.33 9.67
C ALA A 346 -8.01 17.86 8.22
N GLY A 347 -9.28 17.76 7.82
CA GLY A 347 -9.66 17.52 6.42
C GLY A 347 -9.70 18.79 5.55
N ASP A 348 -9.34 19.96 6.07
CA ASP A 348 -9.26 21.19 5.31
C ASP A 348 -7.97 21.24 4.47
N ILE A 349 -8.09 21.19 3.16
CA ILE A 349 -6.98 21.12 2.21
C ILE A 349 -5.95 22.26 2.33
N ARG A 350 -6.28 23.33 3.02
CA ARG A 350 -5.34 24.44 3.27
C ARG A 350 -4.27 24.12 4.31
N TYR A 351 -4.39 23.01 5.03
CA TYR A 351 -3.50 22.59 6.10
C TYR A 351 -3.00 21.16 5.81
N ASN A 352 -1.69 20.95 5.91
CA ASN A 352 -1.14 19.59 5.90
C ASN A 352 -1.07 19.14 7.36
N VAL A 353 -1.71 18.03 7.70
CA VAL A 353 -1.91 17.64 9.09
C VAL A 353 -1.35 16.24 9.36
N LEU A 354 -0.55 16.14 10.43
CA LEU A 354 -0.18 14.86 11.03
C LEU A 354 -1.26 14.49 12.06
N ARG A 355 -2.03 13.46 11.76
CA ARG A 355 -3.21 13.04 12.50
C ARG A 355 -2.97 11.75 13.25
N TRP A 356 -3.65 11.61 14.38
CA TRP A 356 -3.61 10.37 15.16
C TRP A 356 -4.96 9.69 15.20
N THR A 357 -4.91 8.35 15.06
CA THR A 357 -6.05 7.48 15.30
C THR A 357 -5.66 6.35 16.25
N SER A 358 -6.64 5.76 16.89
CA SER A 358 -6.51 4.51 17.66
C SER A 358 -7.67 3.62 17.27
N SER A 359 -7.51 2.96 16.13
CA SER A 359 -8.56 2.14 15.52
C SER A 359 -8.67 0.78 16.19
N PRO A 360 -9.88 0.18 16.26
CA PRO A 360 -10.05 -1.19 16.77
C PRO A 360 -9.29 -2.23 15.93
N ASN A 361 -9.31 -2.08 14.59
CA ASN A 361 -8.67 -2.95 13.61
C ASN A 361 -7.88 -2.12 12.60
N PRO A 362 -6.68 -1.62 12.95
CA PRO A 362 -5.91 -0.76 12.06
C PRO A 362 -5.40 -1.53 10.85
N LEU A 363 -5.42 -0.88 9.67
CA LEU A 363 -4.88 -1.43 8.42
C LEU A 363 -3.41 -1.06 8.19
N PHE A 364 -2.91 -0.01 8.84
CA PHE A 364 -1.58 0.56 8.60
C PHE A 364 -1.00 1.14 9.90
N GLY A 365 0.30 1.36 9.96
CA GLY A 365 0.96 2.10 11.05
C GLY A 365 1.10 3.58 10.75
N GLY A 366 1.41 3.89 9.49
CA GLY A 366 1.43 5.21 8.88
C GLY A 366 0.76 5.18 7.51
N TYR A 367 0.28 6.33 7.05
CA TYR A 367 -0.28 6.53 5.72
C TYR A 367 -0.14 8.00 5.34
N GLY A 368 0.74 8.31 4.37
CA GLY A 368 1.07 9.66 3.91
C GLY A 368 0.52 9.96 2.51
N PRO A 369 -0.78 10.18 2.33
CA PRO A 369 -1.36 10.53 1.05
C PRO A 369 -1.06 11.98 0.66
N ARG A 370 -1.03 12.24 -0.64
CA ARG A 370 -0.92 13.57 -1.22
C ARG A 370 -2.03 13.82 -2.23
N MET A 371 -2.39 15.08 -2.41
CA MET A 371 -3.27 15.54 -3.47
C MET A 371 -2.45 16.30 -4.52
N ALA A 372 -2.34 15.75 -5.71
CA ALA A 372 -1.68 16.38 -6.84
C ALA A 372 -2.69 16.91 -7.87
N ASN A 373 -2.38 18.02 -8.49
CA ASN A 373 -3.13 18.55 -9.62
C ASN A 373 -2.96 17.61 -10.84
N PRO A 374 -4.05 17.02 -11.36
CA PRO A 374 -3.94 16.07 -12.47
C PRO A 374 -3.39 16.63 -13.78
N ARG A 375 -3.29 17.97 -13.93
CA ARG A 375 -2.74 18.60 -15.13
C ARG A 375 -1.26 18.94 -15.06
N THR A 376 -0.73 19.06 -13.84
CA THR A 376 0.64 19.59 -13.67
C THR A 376 1.53 18.70 -12.79
N GLY A 377 0.96 17.81 -12.00
CA GLY A 377 1.69 17.09 -10.97
C GLY A 377 1.95 17.92 -9.71
N GLU A 378 1.58 19.21 -9.65
CA GLU A 378 1.78 20.05 -8.46
C GLU A 378 1.04 19.48 -7.25
N ILE A 379 1.74 19.22 -6.16
CA ILE A 379 1.11 18.81 -4.89
C ILE A 379 0.47 20.04 -4.25
N LEU A 380 -0.82 19.94 -3.95
CA LEU A 380 -1.63 21.03 -3.38
C LEU A 380 -1.97 20.83 -1.91
N GLY A 381 -1.77 19.64 -1.38
CA GLY A 381 -2.01 19.29 0.01
C GLY A 381 -1.63 17.85 0.30
N ALA A 382 -1.38 17.57 1.57
CA ALA A 382 -1.07 16.23 2.06
C ALA A 382 -1.48 16.08 3.53
N ASP A 383 -1.81 14.86 3.94
CA ASP A 383 -2.00 14.49 5.34
C ASP A 383 -1.13 13.28 5.67
N ILE A 384 -0.87 13.08 6.95
CA ILE A 384 -0.26 11.85 7.45
C ILE A 384 -1.15 11.29 8.55
N MET A 385 -1.60 10.05 8.38
CA MET A 385 -2.38 9.32 9.38
C MET A 385 -1.48 8.37 10.14
N LEU A 386 -1.47 8.47 11.46
CA LEU A 386 -0.69 7.62 12.36
C LEU A 386 -1.62 6.79 13.25
N GLU A 387 -1.34 5.49 13.36
CA GLU A 387 -2.09 4.57 14.20
C GLU A 387 -1.35 4.27 15.52
N PHE A 388 -1.94 4.73 16.62
CA PHE A 388 -1.33 4.57 17.95
C PHE A 388 -1.16 3.11 18.36
N VAL A 389 -2.04 2.24 17.91
CA VAL A 389 -2.04 0.82 18.30
C VAL A 389 -0.76 0.09 17.89
N HIS A 390 -0.12 0.50 16.79
CA HIS A 390 1.15 -0.07 16.33
C HIS A 390 2.33 0.17 17.28
N PHE A 391 2.24 1.14 18.19
CA PHE A 391 3.23 1.39 19.24
C PHE A 391 2.87 0.72 20.57
N THR A 392 1.81 -0.08 20.57
CA THR A 392 1.32 -0.83 21.73
C THR A 392 1.37 -2.33 21.47
N ASN A 393 1.19 -3.12 22.53
CA ASN A 393 1.07 -4.58 22.41
C ASN A 393 -0.35 -5.04 22.05
N ARG A 394 -1.24 -4.11 21.58
CA ARG A 394 -2.67 -4.39 21.36
C ARG A 394 -3.03 -5.04 20.04
N VAL A 395 -2.10 -5.16 19.07
CA VAL A 395 -2.38 -5.80 17.79
C VAL A 395 -2.61 -7.29 17.98
N PHE A 396 -3.74 -7.77 17.49
CA PHE A 396 -4.10 -9.18 17.53
C PHE A 396 -3.34 -9.94 16.44
N TYR A 397 -2.16 -10.43 16.78
CA TYR A 397 -1.31 -11.25 15.91
C TYR A 397 -1.99 -12.50 15.38
N GLU A 398 -2.98 -13.04 16.10
CA GLU A 398 -3.64 -14.27 15.69
C GLU A 398 -4.36 -14.17 14.35
N LYS A 399 -5.00 -13.03 14.08
CA LYS A 399 -5.62 -12.81 12.75
C LYS A 399 -4.58 -12.67 11.65
N LEU A 400 -3.48 -11.95 11.92
CA LEU A 400 -2.37 -11.80 10.97
C LEU A 400 -1.64 -13.13 10.70
N PHE A 401 -1.46 -13.96 11.71
CA PHE A 401 -0.75 -15.25 11.58
C PHE A 401 -1.64 -16.37 11.03
N ILE A 402 -2.90 -16.43 11.44
CA ILE A 402 -3.84 -17.45 10.97
C ILE A 402 -4.34 -17.10 9.57
N ASP A 403 -4.76 -15.86 9.34
CA ASP A 403 -5.25 -15.42 8.04
C ASP A 403 -4.13 -15.39 6.99
N ALA A 404 -2.89 -15.02 7.36
CA ALA A 404 -1.74 -15.11 6.45
C ALA A 404 -1.32 -16.55 6.20
N ALA A 405 -1.25 -17.41 7.22
CA ALA A 405 -0.87 -18.82 7.07
C ALA A 405 -1.96 -19.65 6.37
N GLU A 406 -3.24 -19.49 6.74
CA GLU A 406 -4.36 -20.14 6.05
C GLU A 406 -4.61 -19.56 4.66
N THR A 407 -4.51 -18.25 4.52
CA THR A 407 -4.77 -17.55 3.25
C THR A 407 -3.68 -17.84 2.21
N MET A 408 -2.42 -17.98 2.62
CA MET A 408 -1.30 -18.20 1.70
C MET A 408 -0.91 -19.68 1.53
N ALA A 409 -1.20 -20.56 2.49
CA ALA A 409 -1.02 -22.00 2.31
C ALA A 409 -2.04 -22.63 1.33
N LEU A 410 -3.19 -21.98 1.14
CA LEU A 410 -4.32 -22.51 0.37
C LEU A 410 -4.67 -21.67 -0.88
N LYS A 411 -4.16 -20.44 -1.02
CA LYS A 411 -4.44 -19.59 -2.20
C LYS A 411 -3.42 -19.78 -3.29
N SER A 412 -3.91 -19.99 -4.51
CA SER A 412 -3.10 -19.86 -5.70
C SER A 412 -2.61 -18.42 -5.85
N GLU A 413 -1.48 -18.18 -6.52
CA GLU A 413 -1.01 -16.80 -6.79
C GLU A 413 -2.07 -15.94 -7.47
N GLU A 414 -2.92 -16.51 -8.32
CA GLU A 414 -4.07 -15.81 -8.91
C GLU A 414 -5.05 -15.28 -7.86
N GLU A 415 -5.18 -15.94 -6.72
CA GLU A 415 -6.03 -15.46 -5.62
C GLU A 415 -5.32 -14.37 -4.79
N ILE A 416 -3.98 -14.39 -4.74
CA ILE A 416 -3.16 -13.33 -4.13
C ILE A 416 -3.12 -12.10 -5.06
N GLU A 417 -3.00 -12.28 -6.38
CA GLU A 417 -3.07 -11.23 -7.39
C GLU A 417 -4.42 -10.49 -7.42
N GLN A 418 -5.48 -11.15 -6.98
CA GLN A 418 -6.82 -10.59 -6.88
C GLN A 418 -7.07 -9.80 -5.58
N LEU A 419 -6.10 -9.74 -4.66
CA LEU A 419 -6.22 -8.88 -3.48
C LEU A 419 -6.25 -7.40 -3.90
N PRO A 420 -7.04 -6.56 -3.24
CA PRO A 420 -7.11 -5.14 -3.56
C PRO A 420 -5.74 -4.49 -3.46
N GLN A 421 -5.38 -3.65 -4.44
CA GLN A 421 -4.13 -2.87 -4.37
C GLN A 421 -4.00 -2.08 -3.06
N HIS A 422 -5.11 -1.60 -2.48
CA HIS A 422 -5.08 -0.90 -1.20
C HIS A 422 -4.75 -1.79 0.01
N VAL A 423 -4.92 -3.11 -0.09
CA VAL A 423 -4.41 -4.07 0.92
C VAL A 423 -2.90 -4.24 0.79
N LEU A 424 -2.36 -3.91 -0.39
CA LEU A 424 -0.92 -3.96 -0.69
C LEU A 424 -0.21 -2.62 -0.43
N THR A 425 -0.94 -1.52 -0.28
CA THR A 425 -0.38 -0.15 -0.37
C THR A 425 0.24 0.40 0.91
N CYS A 426 0.18 -0.26 2.05
CA CYS A 426 0.91 0.25 3.23
C CYS A 426 1.34 -0.88 4.16
N SER A 427 2.38 -1.61 3.77
CA SER A 427 2.96 -2.66 4.59
C SER A 427 4.03 -2.14 5.57
N MET A 428 4.52 -0.88 5.42
CA MET A 428 5.58 -0.31 6.27
C MET A 428 5.23 -0.37 7.75
N GLY A 429 4.07 0.15 8.13
CA GLY A 429 3.63 0.14 9.51
C GLY A 429 3.53 -1.26 10.12
N HIS A 430 3.09 -2.25 9.34
CA HIS A 430 3.04 -3.63 9.80
C HIS A 430 4.43 -4.23 9.98
N LEU A 431 5.33 -4.05 9.01
CA LEU A 431 6.70 -4.54 9.11
C LEU A 431 7.47 -3.84 10.23
N MET A 432 7.36 -2.52 10.36
CA MET A 432 7.96 -1.80 11.49
C MET A 432 7.42 -2.25 12.82
N HIS A 433 6.10 -2.51 12.90
CA HIS A 433 5.51 -3.04 14.12
C HIS A 433 6.04 -4.45 14.46
N GLU A 434 6.13 -5.35 13.48
CA GLU A 434 6.74 -6.67 13.66
C GLU A 434 8.19 -6.55 14.14
N ASN A 435 8.97 -5.69 13.51
CA ASN A 435 10.37 -5.40 13.89
C ASN A 435 10.47 -4.80 15.30
N LEU A 436 9.59 -3.85 15.64
CA LEU A 436 9.53 -3.23 16.96
C LEU A 436 9.20 -4.27 18.05
N MET A 437 8.21 -5.12 17.80
CA MET A 437 7.81 -6.18 18.75
C MET A 437 8.90 -7.23 18.92
N PHE A 438 9.60 -7.59 17.84
CA PHE A 438 10.78 -8.46 17.93
C PHE A 438 11.89 -7.79 18.75
N GLY A 439 12.26 -6.55 18.43
CA GLY A 439 13.26 -5.80 19.15
C GLY A 439 12.95 -5.66 20.64
N LYS A 440 11.71 -5.30 20.98
CA LYS A 440 11.24 -5.28 22.38
C LYS A 440 11.38 -6.65 23.05
N THR A 441 10.97 -7.72 22.40
CA THR A 441 11.09 -9.09 22.94
C THR A 441 12.55 -9.44 23.24
N VAL A 442 13.48 -9.11 22.33
CA VAL A 442 14.92 -9.31 22.54
C VAL A 442 15.43 -8.48 23.71
N LEU A 443 15.03 -7.20 23.79
CA LEU A 443 15.41 -6.30 24.87
C LEU A 443 14.86 -6.74 26.23
N GLU A 444 13.62 -7.20 26.31
CA GLU A 444 13.00 -7.74 27.50
C GLU A 444 13.73 -9.00 28.01
N ILE A 445 14.04 -9.95 27.10
CA ILE A 445 14.81 -11.16 27.43
C ILE A 445 16.21 -10.80 27.92
N ALA A 446 16.85 -9.81 27.28
CA ALA A 446 18.19 -9.32 27.64
C ALA A 446 18.20 -8.45 28.91
N ASN A 447 17.05 -8.20 29.57
CA ASN A 447 16.89 -7.28 30.70
C ASN A 447 17.44 -5.88 30.41
N ALA A 448 17.18 -5.35 29.23
CA ALA A 448 17.57 -4.01 28.82
C ALA A 448 16.95 -2.92 29.73
N SER A 449 17.61 -1.77 29.81
CA SER A 449 17.13 -0.64 30.61
C SER A 449 15.86 -0.01 30.02
N ASP A 450 15.08 0.68 30.85
CA ASP A 450 13.93 1.47 30.39
C ASP A 450 14.35 2.50 29.35
N PHE A 451 15.57 3.04 29.43
CA PHE A 451 16.12 3.95 28.43
C PHE A 451 16.24 3.29 27.04
N GLU A 452 16.76 2.06 26.98
CA GLU A 452 16.84 1.33 25.70
C GLU A 452 15.46 0.96 25.15
N MET A 453 14.53 0.57 26.05
CA MET A 453 13.14 0.30 25.67
C MET A 453 12.42 1.54 25.11
N GLU A 454 12.73 2.71 25.61
CA GLU A 454 12.18 3.95 25.08
C GLU A 454 12.91 4.42 23.81
N LYS A 455 14.24 4.23 23.73
CA LYS A 455 15.06 4.52 22.55
C LYS A 455 14.54 3.82 21.31
N ILE A 456 14.32 2.50 21.36
CA ILE A 456 13.83 1.74 20.19
C ILE A 456 12.46 2.25 19.67
N LYS A 457 11.56 2.67 20.58
CA LYS A 457 10.25 3.22 20.20
C LYS A 457 10.40 4.60 19.54
N ARG A 458 11.24 5.46 20.12
CA ARG A 458 11.47 6.83 19.59
C ARG A 458 12.13 6.80 18.21
N GLU A 459 13.14 5.95 18.04
CA GLU A 459 13.81 5.77 16.75
C GLU A 459 12.84 5.22 15.70
N GLY A 460 12.03 4.20 16.05
CA GLY A 460 11.01 3.68 15.16
C GLY A 460 9.97 4.72 14.77
N MET A 461 9.52 5.57 15.72
CA MET A 461 8.60 6.67 15.42
C MET A 461 9.23 7.69 14.47
N LYS A 462 10.46 8.14 14.74
CA LYS A 462 11.13 9.11 13.88
C LYS A 462 11.33 8.58 12.46
N SER A 463 11.79 7.33 12.32
CA SER A 463 11.95 6.67 11.04
C SER A 463 10.61 6.57 10.26
N LEU A 464 9.51 6.17 10.92
CA LEU A 464 8.18 6.15 10.31
C LEU A 464 7.76 7.55 9.82
N ILE A 465 7.96 8.59 10.64
CA ILE A 465 7.60 9.96 10.23
C ILE A 465 8.43 10.42 9.03
N MET A 466 9.73 10.16 9.01
CA MET A 466 10.58 10.50 7.87
C MET A 466 10.06 9.81 6.60
N HIS A 467 9.70 8.53 6.67
CA HIS A 467 9.15 7.76 5.56
C HIS A 467 7.83 8.36 5.04
N GLU A 468 6.83 8.55 5.91
CA GLU A 468 5.52 9.07 5.50
C GLU A 468 5.61 10.50 4.93
N VAL A 469 6.49 11.33 5.49
CA VAL A 469 6.77 12.66 4.94
C VAL A 469 7.38 12.54 3.54
N GLY A 470 8.30 11.60 3.29
CA GLY A 470 8.87 11.35 1.97
C GLY A 470 7.80 11.13 0.89
N HIS A 471 6.76 10.34 1.21
CA HIS A 471 5.61 10.15 0.32
C HIS A 471 4.88 11.45 0.00
N THR A 472 4.73 12.33 0.98
CA THR A 472 4.08 13.62 0.79
C THR A 472 4.94 14.63 0.06
N LEU A 473 6.25 14.39 -0.05
CA LEU A 473 7.17 15.15 -0.91
C LEU A 473 7.22 14.63 -2.35
N GLY A 474 6.48 13.57 -2.65
CA GLY A 474 6.37 12.96 -3.97
C GLY A 474 7.18 11.69 -4.15
N LEU A 475 8.03 11.30 -3.19
CA LEU A 475 8.86 10.09 -3.31
C LEU A 475 8.03 8.82 -3.21
N ASN A 476 8.25 7.86 -4.10
CA ASN A 476 7.78 6.50 -3.96
C ASN A 476 8.82 5.64 -3.21
N HIS A 477 8.54 4.36 -3.01
CA HIS A 477 9.46 3.49 -2.29
C HIS A 477 10.78 3.29 -3.03
N ASN A 478 11.88 3.06 -2.27
CA ASN A 478 13.13 2.56 -2.80
C ASN A 478 13.60 1.33 -2.01
N MET A 479 13.17 0.15 -2.42
CA MET A 479 13.43 -1.14 -1.76
C MET A 479 14.84 -1.71 -2.03
N LYS A 480 15.72 -0.95 -2.67
CA LYS A 480 17.16 -1.26 -2.82
C LYS A 480 18.04 -0.53 -1.80
N ALA A 481 17.46 0.37 -1.05
CA ALA A 481 18.21 1.28 -0.19
C ALA A 481 18.82 0.59 1.03
N SER A 482 18.29 -0.55 1.47
CA SER A 482 18.82 -1.39 2.56
C SER A 482 20.28 -1.84 2.34
N HIS A 483 20.76 -1.83 1.10
CA HIS A 483 22.10 -2.33 0.71
C HIS A 483 23.25 -1.31 0.86
N LEU A 484 23.11 -0.29 1.70
CA LEU A 484 24.11 0.78 1.84
C LEU A 484 25.39 0.31 2.57
N PHE A 485 25.25 -0.34 3.72
CA PHE A 485 26.34 -0.66 4.62
C PHE A 485 26.55 -2.18 4.81
N SER A 486 27.79 -2.57 5.18
CA SER A 486 28.06 -3.95 5.54
C SER A 486 27.52 -4.31 6.93
N PRO A 487 27.38 -5.61 7.27
CA PRO A 487 26.97 -6.03 8.62
C PRO A 487 27.90 -5.50 9.71
N GLU A 488 29.21 -5.41 9.46
CA GLU A 488 30.21 -4.89 10.40
C GLU A 488 30.05 -3.40 10.62
N GLN A 489 29.75 -2.63 9.56
CA GLN A 489 29.48 -1.19 9.66
C GLN A 489 28.18 -0.92 10.44
N LEU A 490 27.14 -1.71 10.22
CA LEU A 490 25.88 -1.60 10.95
C LEU A 490 26.00 -2.01 12.43
N ALA A 491 26.96 -2.86 12.76
CA ALA A 491 27.30 -3.27 14.13
C ALA A 491 28.32 -2.34 14.81
N ASP A 492 28.74 -1.27 14.17
CA ASP A 492 29.66 -0.28 14.73
C ASP A 492 28.86 0.97 15.15
N ALA A 493 28.59 1.10 16.46
CA ALA A 493 27.78 2.17 17.01
C ALA A 493 28.34 3.56 16.71
N ASP A 494 29.67 3.74 16.78
CA ASP A 494 30.33 5.02 16.50
C ASP A 494 30.24 5.37 15.00
N PHE A 495 30.33 4.35 14.14
CA PHE A 495 30.22 4.56 12.69
C PHE A 495 28.84 5.03 12.28
N ILE A 496 27.76 4.44 12.85
CA ILE A 496 26.37 4.72 12.43
C ILE A 496 25.74 5.90 13.18
N GLU A 497 26.36 6.41 14.22
CA GLU A 497 25.77 7.48 15.05
C GLU A 497 25.34 8.68 14.20
N GLY A 498 24.05 9.03 14.29
CA GLY A 498 23.42 10.16 13.59
C GLY A 498 23.28 10.00 12.07
N LYS A 499 23.66 8.86 11.49
CA LYS A 499 23.50 8.58 10.04
C LYS A 499 22.21 7.85 9.76
N ALA A 500 21.82 7.84 8.49
CA ALA A 500 20.88 6.86 7.98
C ALA A 500 21.55 5.47 7.98
N LEU A 501 20.81 4.42 8.28
CA LEU A 501 21.27 3.03 8.16
C LEU A 501 21.16 2.53 6.70
N THR A 502 20.33 3.21 5.93
CA THR A 502 19.96 2.87 4.55
C THR A 502 20.23 4.04 3.61
N ALA A 503 20.22 3.79 2.31
CA ALA A 503 20.37 4.84 1.31
C ALA A 503 19.11 5.72 1.21
N SER A 504 17.96 5.24 1.66
CA SER A 504 16.69 5.95 1.63
C SER A 504 15.78 5.50 2.76
N VAL A 505 15.16 6.45 3.44
CA VAL A 505 14.08 6.17 4.41
C VAL A 505 12.80 5.64 3.74
N MET A 506 12.76 5.64 2.40
CA MET A 506 11.64 5.09 1.63
C MET A 506 11.72 3.57 1.44
N ASP A 507 12.65 2.88 2.12
CA ASP A 507 12.74 1.42 2.17
C ASP A 507 11.91 0.84 3.33
N TYR A 508 11.58 -0.44 3.23
CA TYR A 508 10.93 -1.25 4.28
C TYR A 508 11.94 -2.19 4.92
N THR A 509 12.88 -1.64 5.65
CA THR A 509 14.04 -2.36 6.17
C THR A 509 13.74 -3.22 7.39
N GLY A 510 14.62 -4.20 7.63
CA GLY A 510 14.70 -4.90 8.90
C GLY A 510 15.29 -4.03 10.02
N ILE A 511 14.99 -4.39 11.26
CA ILE A 511 15.56 -3.70 12.42
C ILE A 511 17.06 -3.98 12.59
N ASN A 512 17.86 -2.97 12.91
CA ASN A 512 19.27 -3.14 13.23
C ASN A 512 19.46 -3.62 14.69
N LEU A 513 19.53 -4.94 14.85
CA LEU A 513 19.83 -5.58 16.13
C LEU A 513 21.15 -6.36 16.04
N THR A 514 22.14 -5.99 16.82
CA THR A 514 23.45 -6.65 16.85
C THR A 514 23.40 -7.93 17.70
N LEU A 515 24.17 -8.95 17.29
CA LEU A 515 24.35 -10.15 18.09
C LEU A 515 25.04 -9.84 19.42
N ASP A 516 26.08 -9.04 19.36
CA ASP A 516 26.80 -8.51 20.50
C ASP A 516 26.15 -7.20 20.95
N ARG A 517 25.34 -7.28 22.00
CA ARG A 517 24.58 -6.14 22.53
C ARG A 517 25.46 -4.98 22.99
N SER A 518 26.72 -5.21 23.33
CA SER A 518 27.64 -4.13 23.69
C SER A 518 28.01 -3.23 22.52
N LYS A 519 27.77 -3.68 21.28
CA LYS A 519 27.97 -2.93 20.04
C LYS A 519 26.69 -2.32 19.47
N GLN A 520 25.60 -2.38 20.21
CA GLN A 520 24.32 -1.86 19.73
C GLN A 520 24.34 -0.35 19.60
N GLY A 521 24.22 0.14 18.36
CA GLY A 521 23.99 1.54 18.05
C GLY A 521 22.51 1.89 17.95
N GLN A 522 22.11 2.58 16.90
CA GLN A 522 20.72 2.87 16.58
C GLN A 522 20.01 1.66 15.94
N TYR A 523 18.71 1.59 16.16
CA TYR A 523 17.84 0.50 15.71
C TYR A 523 17.21 0.76 14.35
N TYR A 524 16.96 2.03 14.02
CA TYR A 524 16.30 2.52 12.81
C TYR A 524 17.03 3.71 12.22
N ASP A 525 16.63 4.13 11.02
CA ASP A 525 17.13 5.35 10.40
C ASP A 525 16.85 6.57 11.29
N MET A 526 17.88 7.36 11.56
CA MET A 526 17.80 8.58 12.36
C MET A 526 18.07 9.85 11.54
N ALA A 527 18.42 9.70 10.27
CA ALA A 527 18.61 10.74 9.27
C ALA A 527 18.07 10.24 7.92
N ILE A 528 17.84 11.16 7.00
CA ILE A 528 17.50 10.82 5.61
C ILE A 528 18.73 10.28 4.88
N GLY A 529 18.52 9.39 3.93
CA GLY A 529 19.63 8.72 3.22
C GLY A 529 20.19 9.54 2.05
N PRO A 530 21.36 9.13 1.52
CA PRO A 530 21.97 9.80 0.37
C PRO A 530 21.11 9.75 -0.90
N TYR A 531 20.32 8.69 -1.10
CA TYR A 531 19.34 8.62 -2.19
C TYR A 531 18.24 9.66 -2.02
N ASP A 532 17.71 9.83 -0.81
CA ASP A 532 16.65 10.81 -0.51
C ASP A 532 17.13 12.23 -0.84
N VAL A 533 18.36 12.56 -0.40
CA VAL A 533 18.98 13.85 -0.70
C VAL A 533 19.08 14.07 -2.22
N TRP A 534 19.57 13.07 -2.96
CA TRP A 534 19.69 13.12 -4.40
C TRP A 534 18.35 13.23 -5.13
N ALA A 535 17.34 12.49 -4.66
CA ALA A 535 15.98 12.53 -5.20
C ALA A 535 15.31 13.89 -4.96
N ILE A 536 15.47 14.49 -3.77
CA ILE A 536 14.99 15.86 -3.49
C ILE A 536 15.74 16.89 -4.36
N GLN A 537 17.04 16.71 -4.61
CA GLN A 537 17.75 17.58 -5.56
C GLN A 537 17.16 17.48 -6.98
N PHE A 538 16.84 16.29 -7.47
CA PHE A 538 16.18 16.13 -8.78
C PHE A 538 14.83 16.86 -8.84
N GLY A 539 13.99 16.67 -7.83
CA GLY A 539 12.63 17.22 -7.81
C GLY A 539 12.55 18.72 -7.55
N TYR A 540 13.53 19.30 -6.83
CA TYR A 540 13.36 20.64 -6.25
C TYR A 540 14.47 21.62 -6.55
N THR A 541 15.65 21.21 -7.04
CA THR A 541 16.70 22.19 -7.44
C THR A 541 16.19 23.03 -8.61
N PRO A 542 16.25 24.36 -8.53
CA PRO A 542 15.96 25.21 -9.67
C PRO A 542 17.14 25.18 -10.64
N PHE A 543 17.20 24.15 -11.47
CA PHE A 543 18.25 23.96 -12.47
C PHE A 543 18.21 25.10 -13.52
N LYS A 544 19.40 25.52 -13.95
CA LYS A 544 19.52 26.55 -14.99
C LYS A 544 19.39 25.97 -16.39
N SER A 545 19.56 24.68 -16.55
CA SER A 545 19.49 23.97 -17.82
C SER A 545 19.20 22.46 -17.61
N ASP A 546 18.68 21.82 -18.65
CA ASP A 546 18.53 20.35 -18.68
C ASP A 546 19.87 19.61 -18.56
N MET A 547 20.99 20.24 -19.01
CA MET A 547 22.32 19.67 -18.86
C MET A 547 22.74 19.54 -17.39
N GLU A 548 22.40 20.51 -16.55
CA GLU A 548 22.66 20.42 -15.09
C GLU A 548 21.83 19.32 -14.44
N ARG A 549 20.57 19.17 -14.86
CA ARG A 549 19.68 18.10 -14.39
C ARG A 549 20.21 16.72 -14.81
N GLU A 550 20.63 16.58 -16.08
CA GLU A 550 21.21 15.33 -16.58
C GLU A 550 22.52 14.97 -15.86
N ALA A 551 23.37 15.94 -15.55
CA ALA A 551 24.58 15.70 -14.78
C ALA A 551 24.30 15.17 -13.35
N LEU A 552 23.16 15.56 -12.74
CA LEU A 552 22.70 14.96 -11.48
C LEU A 552 22.25 13.51 -11.70
N LEU A 553 21.47 13.25 -12.75
CA LEU A 553 20.92 11.93 -13.07
C LEU A 553 21.99 10.91 -13.50
N GLU A 554 23.10 11.36 -14.11
CA GLU A 554 24.25 10.52 -14.43
C GLU A 554 24.81 9.76 -13.20
N ARG A 555 24.60 10.30 -12.00
CA ARG A 555 25.02 9.68 -10.75
C ARG A 555 24.20 8.47 -10.32
N SER A 556 23.08 8.18 -10.94
CA SER A 556 22.19 7.06 -10.61
C SER A 556 22.87 5.68 -10.63
N SER A 557 24.03 5.56 -11.29
CA SER A 557 24.87 4.33 -11.29
C SER A 557 25.70 4.15 -10.01
N GLU A 558 25.78 5.17 -9.12
CA GLU A 558 26.46 5.06 -7.83
C GLU A 558 25.70 4.08 -6.91
N PRO A 559 26.37 3.19 -6.18
CA PRO A 559 25.70 2.19 -5.35
C PRO A 559 24.72 2.77 -4.31
N ALA A 560 25.04 3.92 -3.73
CA ALA A 560 24.18 4.60 -2.76
C ALA A 560 22.94 5.26 -3.40
N LEU A 561 22.85 5.32 -4.73
CA LEU A 561 21.75 5.92 -5.49
C LEU A 561 20.96 4.89 -6.29
N ASN A 562 21.23 3.59 -6.06
CA ASN A 562 20.47 2.51 -6.71
C ASN A 562 18.98 2.60 -6.36
N PHE A 563 18.13 2.32 -7.35
CA PHE A 563 16.70 2.43 -7.24
C PHE A 563 15.96 1.15 -7.65
N GLY A 564 14.93 0.81 -6.89
CA GLY A 564 13.97 -0.24 -7.20
C GLY A 564 12.73 -0.07 -6.32
N ASN A 565 11.54 -0.15 -6.90
CA ASN A 565 10.29 0.18 -6.21
C ASN A 565 9.24 -0.93 -6.30
N ASP A 566 8.00 -0.60 -5.95
CA ASP A 566 6.86 -1.52 -5.96
C ASP A 566 6.62 -2.20 -7.32
N ALA A 567 7.01 -1.55 -8.43
CA ALA A 567 6.92 -2.12 -9.77
C ALA A 567 7.89 -3.32 -10.00
N ASP A 568 8.93 -3.45 -9.18
CA ASP A 568 9.82 -4.61 -9.14
C ASP A 568 9.22 -5.80 -8.36
N ASP A 569 8.02 -5.63 -7.83
CA ASP A 569 7.18 -6.65 -7.18
C ASP A 569 7.82 -7.33 -5.95
N MET A 570 8.37 -6.52 -5.05
CA MET A 570 9.02 -7.00 -3.83
C MET A 570 8.11 -7.83 -2.90
N ARG A 571 6.78 -7.72 -3.04
CA ARG A 571 5.82 -8.45 -2.20
C ARG A 571 5.51 -9.85 -2.72
N SER A 572 5.69 -10.10 -4.03
CA SER A 572 5.49 -11.40 -4.65
C SER A 572 6.83 -12.07 -4.92
N SER A 573 7.18 -13.06 -4.12
CA SER A 573 8.46 -13.77 -4.23
C SER A 573 8.67 -14.44 -5.59
N SER A 574 7.60 -14.83 -6.27
CA SER A 574 7.68 -15.50 -7.57
C SER A 574 7.77 -14.54 -8.76
N ARG A 575 7.23 -13.33 -8.63
CA ARG A 575 7.25 -12.30 -9.68
C ARG A 575 8.45 -11.38 -9.56
N GLY A 576 8.79 -10.94 -8.34
CA GLY A 576 9.99 -10.16 -8.08
C GLY A 576 11.25 -10.95 -8.46
N ILE A 577 12.13 -10.34 -9.24
CA ILE A 577 13.31 -11.02 -9.79
C ILE A 577 14.62 -10.58 -9.13
N ASP A 578 14.73 -9.31 -8.72
CA ASP A 578 15.93 -8.78 -8.06
C ASP A 578 15.86 -9.02 -6.55
N PRO A 579 16.72 -9.86 -5.97
CA PRO A 579 16.72 -10.12 -4.53
C PRO A 579 17.12 -8.92 -3.68
N ARG A 580 17.64 -7.85 -4.31
CA ARG A 580 17.95 -6.58 -3.64
C ARG A 580 16.74 -5.66 -3.52
N VAL A 581 15.64 -5.93 -4.25
CA VAL A 581 14.37 -5.22 -4.13
C VAL A 581 13.46 -6.06 -3.23
N MET A 582 13.64 -5.89 -1.93
CA MET A 582 13.02 -6.74 -0.91
C MET A 582 12.55 -5.90 0.29
N ILE A 583 11.72 -6.47 1.13
CA ILE A 583 11.30 -5.92 2.42
C ILE A 583 11.87 -6.77 3.56
N GLY A 584 12.22 -6.13 4.67
CA GLY A 584 12.68 -6.81 5.89
C GLY A 584 14.12 -7.31 5.86
N ASP A 585 14.89 -6.96 4.82
CA ASP A 585 16.32 -7.12 4.77
C ASP A 585 17.06 -5.85 5.24
N LEU A 586 18.34 -5.98 5.48
CA LEU A 586 19.24 -4.88 5.83
C LEU A 586 20.67 -5.32 5.51
N SER A 587 21.54 -4.37 5.14
CA SER A 587 22.93 -4.62 4.79
C SER A 587 23.15 -4.99 3.32
N ASN A 588 24.31 -4.64 2.79
CA ASN A 588 24.77 -5.05 1.46
C ASN A 588 25.12 -6.56 1.38
N ASP A 589 25.04 -7.27 2.51
CA ASP A 589 25.04 -8.73 2.60
C ASP A 589 23.81 -9.24 3.38
N PRO A 590 22.61 -9.27 2.77
CA PRO A 590 21.38 -9.71 3.42
C PRO A 590 21.41 -11.16 3.88
N ILE A 591 22.29 -12.00 3.30
CA ILE A 591 22.46 -13.39 3.72
C ILE A 591 23.13 -13.43 5.10
N SER A 592 24.19 -12.66 5.32
CA SER A 592 24.81 -12.52 6.64
C SER A 592 23.86 -11.91 7.66
N TYR A 593 23.11 -10.87 7.28
CA TYR A 593 22.08 -10.30 8.14
C TYR A 593 21.04 -11.34 8.57
N SER A 594 20.55 -12.15 7.62
CA SER A 594 19.60 -13.25 7.90
C SER A 594 20.20 -14.31 8.84
N ILE A 595 21.47 -14.68 8.63
CA ILE A 595 22.17 -15.62 9.51
C ILE A 595 22.25 -15.08 10.95
N ASP A 596 22.54 -13.81 11.11
CA ASP A 596 22.61 -13.19 12.43
C ASP A 596 21.24 -13.10 13.11
N ARG A 597 20.14 -12.90 12.34
CA ARG A 597 18.76 -13.03 12.88
C ARG A 597 18.51 -14.44 13.42
N PHE A 598 18.83 -15.50 12.65
CA PHE A 598 18.68 -16.88 13.13
C PHE A 598 19.53 -17.17 14.39
N LYS A 599 20.77 -16.73 14.43
CA LYS A 599 21.63 -16.88 15.62
C LYS A 599 21.04 -16.18 16.83
N LEU A 600 20.56 -14.93 16.66
CA LEU A 600 19.95 -14.16 17.73
C LEU A 600 18.70 -14.88 18.28
N ILE A 601 17.81 -15.34 17.39
CA ILE A 601 16.60 -16.07 17.77
C ILE A 601 16.95 -17.35 18.53
N ASN A 602 17.91 -18.13 18.02
CA ASN A 602 18.35 -19.36 18.67
C ASN A 602 18.99 -19.13 20.04
N SER A 603 19.64 -17.97 20.26
CA SER A 603 20.18 -17.59 21.57
C SER A 603 19.12 -17.13 22.55
N MET A 604 18.03 -16.52 22.08
CA MET A 604 16.92 -16.00 22.90
C MET A 604 15.88 -17.08 23.25
N MET A 605 15.60 -18.01 22.32
CA MET A 605 14.54 -19.01 22.47
C MET A 605 14.62 -19.83 23.77
N PRO A 606 15.78 -20.30 24.24
CA PRO A 606 15.89 -21.02 25.52
C PRO A 606 15.58 -20.15 26.75
N GLN A 607 15.67 -18.84 26.63
CA GLN A 607 15.58 -17.91 27.78
C GLN A 607 14.17 -17.37 28.00
N ILE A 608 13.28 -17.40 26.95
CA ILE A 608 11.96 -16.75 27.03
C ILE A 608 11.09 -17.28 28.17
N LYS A 609 11.08 -18.61 28.41
CA LYS A 609 10.29 -19.19 29.51
C LYS A 609 10.71 -18.61 30.86
N ALA A 610 11.99 -18.66 31.18
CA ALA A 610 12.52 -18.15 32.43
C ALA A 610 12.18 -16.66 32.62
N LYS A 611 12.34 -15.85 31.58
CA LYS A 611 12.05 -14.41 31.63
C LYS A 611 10.59 -14.14 31.93
N PHE A 612 9.67 -14.71 31.16
CA PHE A 612 8.25 -14.38 31.25
C PHE A 612 7.49 -15.13 32.35
N THR A 613 8.15 -16.03 33.08
CA THR A 613 7.58 -16.70 34.26
C THR A 613 8.23 -16.33 35.59
N SER A 614 9.22 -15.43 35.58
CA SER A 614 9.93 -14.98 36.79
C SER A 614 9.29 -13.75 37.44
N ASP A 615 8.35 -13.08 36.78
CA ASP A 615 7.75 -11.81 37.19
C ASP A 615 6.23 -11.88 37.00
N GLU A 616 5.47 -11.62 38.07
CA GLU A 616 3.99 -11.68 38.11
C GLU A 616 3.32 -10.61 37.22
N THR A 617 4.08 -9.62 36.72
CA THR A 617 3.58 -8.60 35.78
C THR A 617 3.35 -9.16 34.39
N TYR A 618 3.99 -10.28 34.03
CA TYR A 618 3.78 -10.98 32.77
C TYR A 618 2.66 -12.02 32.84
N THR A 619 2.01 -12.24 31.70
CA THR A 619 1.01 -13.28 31.51
C THR A 619 1.55 -14.39 30.59
N TYR A 620 0.91 -15.57 30.59
CA TYR A 620 1.24 -16.60 29.60
C TYR A 620 0.97 -16.15 28.15
N GLU A 621 0.05 -15.20 27.94
CA GLU A 621 -0.16 -14.57 26.65
C GLU A 621 1.09 -13.76 26.20
N ASP A 622 1.76 -13.06 27.12
CA ASP A 622 3.00 -12.32 26.80
C ASP A 622 4.11 -13.30 26.42
N LEU A 623 4.26 -14.41 27.14
CA LEU A 623 5.19 -15.48 26.80
C LEU A 623 4.89 -16.05 25.41
N ARG A 624 3.63 -16.35 25.12
CA ARG A 624 3.19 -16.86 23.82
C ARG A 624 3.50 -15.86 22.70
N ARG A 625 3.24 -14.58 22.90
CA ARG A 625 3.56 -13.51 21.93
C ARG A 625 5.07 -13.41 21.67
N ALA A 626 5.90 -13.47 22.73
CA ALA A 626 7.34 -13.48 22.58
C ALA A 626 7.83 -14.64 21.71
N PHE A 627 7.29 -15.84 21.94
CA PHE A 627 7.57 -17.02 21.10
C PHE A 627 7.19 -16.79 19.64
N LEU A 628 6.01 -16.24 19.37
CA LEU A 628 5.55 -15.97 18.01
C LEU A 628 6.38 -14.89 17.33
N ASN A 629 6.74 -13.81 18.04
CA ASN A 629 7.57 -12.71 17.51
C ASN A 629 8.94 -13.22 17.04
N LEU A 630 9.59 -14.06 17.84
CA LEU A 630 10.89 -14.65 17.48
C LEU A 630 10.78 -15.52 16.21
N ASN A 631 9.76 -16.39 16.15
CA ASN A 631 9.59 -17.27 14.99
C ASN A 631 9.18 -16.51 13.72
N ARG A 632 8.41 -15.43 13.85
CA ARG A 632 8.01 -14.60 12.71
C ARG A 632 9.21 -13.99 11.98
N LEU A 633 10.20 -13.50 12.73
CA LEU A 633 11.39 -12.93 12.10
C LEU A 633 12.29 -14.00 11.47
N ALA A 634 12.36 -15.21 12.04
CA ALA A 634 13.04 -16.35 11.39
C ALA A 634 12.42 -16.67 10.04
N PHE A 635 11.09 -16.59 9.96
CA PHE A 635 10.37 -16.77 8.71
C PHE A 635 10.71 -15.67 7.67
N SER A 636 10.65 -14.38 8.06
CA SER A 636 11.01 -13.26 7.19
C SER A 636 12.42 -13.38 6.63
N ALA A 637 13.40 -13.77 7.47
CA ALA A 637 14.77 -14.06 7.01
C ALA A 637 14.82 -15.19 5.97
N GLY A 638 13.98 -16.22 6.11
CA GLY A 638 13.85 -17.30 5.13
C GLY A 638 13.29 -16.83 3.78
N GLU A 639 12.34 -15.90 3.78
CA GLU A 639 11.80 -15.29 2.55
C GLU A 639 12.88 -14.48 1.81
N VAL A 640 13.64 -13.64 2.53
CA VAL A 640 14.79 -12.91 1.96
C VAL A 640 15.77 -13.85 1.28
N LEU A 641 16.20 -14.90 1.97
CA LEU A 641 17.15 -15.87 1.42
C LEU A 641 16.64 -16.57 0.17
N SER A 642 15.36 -16.93 0.13
CA SER A 642 14.78 -17.69 -0.97
C SER A 642 14.86 -16.95 -2.31
N ARG A 643 14.84 -15.61 -2.29
CA ARG A 643 14.87 -14.77 -3.49
C ARG A 643 16.20 -14.77 -4.22
N PHE A 644 17.30 -15.15 -3.55
CA PHE A 644 18.59 -15.29 -4.22
C PHE A 644 18.65 -16.49 -5.16
N VAL A 645 17.85 -17.54 -4.90
CA VAL A 645 17.81 -18.73 -5.76
C VAL A 645 17.03 -18.43 -7.04
N GLY A 646 17.72 -18.48 -8.18
CA GLY A 646 17.17 -18.09 -9.47
C GLY A 646 16.93 -16.58 -9.59
N GLY A 647 17.54 -15.78 -8.72
CA GLY A 647 17.44 -14.32 -8.73
C GLY A 647 18.22 -13.68 -9.88
N VAL A 648 17.82 -12.48 -10.26
CA VAL A 648 18.45 -11.66 -11.30
C VAL A 648 18.59 -10.23 -10.80
N TYR A 649 19.81 -9.70 -10.81
CA TYR A 649 20.03 -8.28 -10.55
C TYR A 649 19.55 -7.44 -11.72
N VAL A 650 18.77 -6.39 -11.44
CA VAL A 650 18.22 -5.47 -12.43
C VAL A 650 18.89 -4.11 -12.29
N GLU A 651 19.45 -3.59 -13.38
CA GLU A 651 20.05 -2.28 -13.44
C GLU A 651 19.27 -1.39 -14.42
N ARG A 652 19.02 -0.13 -14.02
CA ARG A 652 18.18 0.83 -14.78
C ARG A 652 19.01 1.96 -15.40
N THR A 653 20.32 1.74 -15.62
CA THR A 653 21.20 2.68 -16.31
C THR A 653 20.82 2.81 -17.78
N GLN A 654 20.90 4.05 -18.33
CA GLN A 654 20.57 4.31 -19.72
C GLN A 654 21.77 4.02 -20.64
N ILE A 655 21.49 3.79 -21.94
CA ILE A 655 22.54 3.58 -22.96
C ILE A 655 23.39 4.86 -23.06
N GLY A 656 24.72 4.69 -22.94
CA GLY A 656 25.66 5.82 -22.99
C GLY A 656 25.96 6.45 -21.63
N GLN A 657 25.20 6.12 -20.57
CA GLN A 657 25.42 6.63 -19.22
C GLN A 657 26.75 6.15 -18.64
N LYS A 658 27.43 7.01 -17.90
CA LYS A 658 28.65 6.66 -17.18
C LYS A 658 28.38 5.56 -16.14
N GLY A 659 29.19 4.51 -16.10
CA GLY A 659 29.00 3.39 -15.17
C GLY A 659 27.88 2.44 -15.59
N ILE A 660 27.48 2.45 -16.87
CA ILE A 660 26.47 1.54 -17.43
C ILE A 660 26.77 0.08 -17.08
N LYS A 661 25.74 -0.62 -16.64
CA LYS A 661 25.76 -2.07 -16.39
C LYS A 661 24.76 -2.76 -17.31
N GLN A 662 24.92 -4.07 -17.44
CA GLN A 662 23.92 -4.88 -18.15
C GLN A 662 22.57 -4.80 -17.41
N PRO A 663 21.45 -4.61 -18.11
CA PRO A 663 20.13 -4.51 -17.47
C PRO A 663 19.79 -5.73 -16.61
N TYR A 664 20.21 -6.93 -16.99
CA TYR A 664 19.94 -8.17 -16.28
C TYR A 664 21.24 -8.97 -16.07
N THR A 665 21.56 -9.28 -14.82
CA THR A 665 22.70 -10.12 -14.44
C THR A 665 22.23 -11.19 -13.46
N PRO A 666 22.30 -12.50 -13.78
CA PRO A 666 21.94 -13.54 -12.84
C PRO A 666 22.76 -13.48 -11.56
N VAL A 667 22.12 -13.78 -10.43
CA VAL A 667 22.82 -13.88 -9.14
C VAL A 667 23.94 -14.91 -9.26
N PRO A 668 25.21 -14.62 -8.83
CA PRO A 668 26.31 -15.55 -8.93
C PRO A 668 26.04 -16.88 -8.22
N LEU A 669 26.54 -18.00 -8.79
CA LEU A 669 26.36 -19.34 -8.22
C LEU A 669 26.73 -19.42 -6.74
N THR A 670 27.84 -18.81 -6.36
CA THR A 670 28.34 -18.82 -4.97
C THR A 670 27.35 -18.17 -4.00
N VAL A 671 26.69 -17.11 -4.44
CA VAL A 671 25.67 -16.39 -3.65
C VAL A 671 24.38 -17.22 -3.56
N GLN A 672 23.92 -17.78 -4.68
CA GLN A 672 22.73 -18.65 -4.71
C GLN A 672 22.93 -19.89 -3.81
N LYS A 673 24.10 -20.54 -3.90
CA LYS A 673 24.43 -21.70 -3.05
C LYS A 673 24.53 -21.33 -1.57
N ARG A 674 25.12 -20.16 -1.26
CA ARG A 674 25.19 -19.67 0.13
C ARG A 674 23.80 -19.43 0.70
N ALA A 675 22.90 -18.80 -0.05
CA ALA A 675 21.52 -18.59 0.35
C ALA A 675 20.78 -19.93 0.54
N PHE A 676 20.92 -20.87 -0.42
CA PHE A 676 20.31 -22.20 -0.33
C PHE A 676 20.82 -23.00 0.88
N ASN A 677 22.11 -23.05 1.12
CA ASN A 677 22.70 -23.75 2.28
C ASN A 677 22.24 -23.15 3.62
N THR A 678 21.97 -21.83 3.62
CA THR A 678 21.40 -21.16 4.80
C THR A 678 19.95 -21.57 5.02
N LEU A 679 19.13 -21.67 3.95
CA LEU A 679 17.77 -22.22 4.02
C LEU A 679 17.77 -23.69 4.48
N GLU A 680 18.67 -24.52 3.93
CA GLU A 680 18.85 -25.92 4.37
C GLU A 680 19.06 -25.98 5.89
N ARG A 681 19.97 -25.16 6.41
CA ARG A 681 20.36 -25.16 7.82
C ARG A 681 19.26 -24.63 8.76
N TYR A 682 18.62 -23.51 8.43
CA TYR A 682 17.77 -22.79 9.37
C TYR A 682 16.26 -22.93 9.10
N ILE A 683 15.86 -23.37 7.90
CA ILE A 683 14.46 -23.54 7.53
C ILE A 683 14.10 -25.01 7.35
N PHE A 684 14.94 -25.79 6.67
CA PHE A 684 14.63 -27.18 6.32
C PHE A 684 15.23 -28.23 7.25
N SER A 685 16.22 -27.90 8.06
CA SER A 685 16.88 -28.89 8.92
C SER A 685 15.93 -29.53 9.94
N PRO A 686 16.24 -30.73 10.44
CA PRO A 686 15.45 -31.39 11.49
C PRO A 686 15.32 -30.59 12.79
N THR A 687 16.21 -29.64 13.01
CA THR A 687 16.25 -28.78 14.22
C THR A 687 15.72 -27.36 14.00
N ALA A 688 15.27 -27.05 12.77
CA ALA A 688 14.71 -25.73 12.46
C ALA A 688 13.43 -25.48 13.31
N PHE A 689 13.30 -24.25 13.81
CA PHE A 689 12.16 -23.78 14.63
C PHE A 689 11.93 -24.57 15.94
N GLN A 690 12.87 -25.38 16.39
CA GLN A 690 12.74 -26.09 17.66
C GLN A 690 12.94 -25.14 18.84
N ALA A 691 12.05 -25.27 19.83
CA ALA A 691 12.18 -24.65 21.14
C ALA A 691 12.35 -25.72 22.20
N PRO A 692 12.82 -25.39 23.43
CA PRO A 692 12.82 -26.32 24.54
C PRO A 692 11.43 -26.94 24.74
N ALA A 693 11.35 -28.27 24.89
CA ALA A 693 10.06 -28.99 24.94
C ALA A 693 9.17 -28.51 26.08
N GLU A 694 9.77 -28.13 27.20
CA GLU A 694 9.08 -27.58 28.37
C GLU A 694 8.48 -26.17 28.14
N LEU A 695 8.81 -25.48 27.04
CA LEU A 695 8.21 -24.21 26.70
C LEU A 695 6.78 -24.37 26.18
N TYR A 696 6.53 -25.41 25.39
CA TYR A 696 5.25 -25.56 24.68
C TYR A 696 4.06 -25.66 25.63
N ASN A 697 4.24 -26.22 26.86
CA ASN A 697 3.20 -26.30 27.86
C ASN A 697 2.77 -24.94 28.47
N TYR A 698 3.50 -23.87 28.20
CA TYR A 698 3.26 -22.53 28.74
C TYR A 698 2.72 -21.53 27.69
N LEU A 699 2.56 -21.95 26.43
CA LEU A 699 2.06 -21.10 25.34
C LEU A 699 0.54 -20.96 25.37
N ALA A 700 0.00 -20.54 26.50
CA ALA A 700 -1.44 -20.43 26.73
C ALA A 700 -1.98 -19.09 26.23
N ARG A 701 -3.22 -19.11 25.74
CA ARG A 701 -3.98 -17.91 25.35
C ARG A 701 -4.70 -17.30 26.55
N GLN A 702 -4.79 -15.98 26.58
CA GLN A 702 -5.66 -15.29 27.54
C GLN A 702 -7.10 -15.35 27.04
N ARG A 703 -7.96 -16.05 27.77
CA ARG A 703 -9.41 -16.09 27.48
C ARG A 703 -10.09 -14.77 27.82
N ARG A 704 -11.07 -14.38 27.00
CA ARG A 704 -11.97 -13.26 27.27
C ARG A 704 -13.41 -13.76 27.23
N GLY A 705 -14.05 -13.89 28.41
CA GLY A 705 -15.45 -14.31 28.52
C GLY A 705 -15.72 -15.68 27.90
N PHE A 706 -16.79 -15.77 27.12
CA PHE A 706 -17.21 -16.98 26.40
C PHE A 706 -16.82 -17.00 24.94
N ASN A 707 -15.80 -16.24 24.54
CA ASN A 707 -15.35 -16.24 23.13
C ASN A 707 -14.72 -17.60 22.81
N PHE A 708 -15.37 -18.34 21.92
CA PHE A 708 -14.87 -19.60 21.41
C PHE A 708 -13.96 -19.34 20.19
N SER A 709 -12.79 -19.95 20.19
CA SER A 709 -11.96 -20.03 18.97
C SER A 709 -12.63 -20.96 17.96
N SER A 710 -12.49 -20.68 16.68
CA SER A 710 -12.88 -21.60 15.59
C SER A 710 -12.08 -22.91 15.62
N ASN A 711 -10.90 -22.89 16.26
CA ASN A 711 -10.00 -24.03 16.44
C ASN A 711 -9.84 -24.40 17.93
N THR A 712 -9.26 -25.56 18.19
CA THR A 712 -8.90 -25.96 19.56
C THR A 712 -7.83 -25.01 20.13
N GLU A 713 -7.83 -24.84 21.46
CA GLU A 713 -7.03 -23.81 22.16
C GLU A 713 -5.53 -24.16 22.27
N ASP A 714 -5.19 -25.42 22.11
CA ASP A 714 -3.82 -25.92 22.27
C ASP A 714 -2.87 -25.33 21.22
N PRO A 715 -1.57 -25.14 21.53
CA PRO A 715 -0.59 -24.60 20.59
C PRO A 715 -0.43 -25.46 19.32
N LYS A 716 -0.60 -24.87 18.13
CA LYS A 716 -0.48 -25.53 16.82
C LYS A 716 0.93 -25.38 16.25
N ILE A 717 1.94 -25.88 16.97
CA ILE A 717 3.36 -25.67 16.63
C ILE A 717 3.70 -26.32 15.28
N HIS A 718 3.18 -27.53 14.98
CA HIS A 718 3.43 -28.20 13.71
C HIS A 718 2.86 -27.43 12.52
N ASP A 719 1.65 -26.87 12.67
CA ASP A 719 1.00 -26.09 11.61
C ASP A 719 1.75 -24.79 11.36
N MET A 720 2.19 -24.10 12.42
CA MET A 720 3.00 -22.89 12.34
C MET A 720 4.31 -23.14 11.58
N VAL A 721 5.08 -24.17 11.99
CA VAL A 721 6.36 -24.50 11.37
C VAL A 721 6.18 -24.93 9.92
N LEU A 722 5.18 -25.78 9.64
CA LEU A 722 4.86 -26.20 8.28
C LEU A 722 4.43 -25.02 7.41
N GLY A 723 3.66 -24.06 7.94
CA GLY A 723 3.28 -22.84 7.25
C GLY A 723 4.50 -22.05 6.76
N TYR A 724 5.49 -21.84 7.64
CA TYR A 724 6.73 -21.15 7.27
C TYR A 724 7.55 -21.90 6.23
N GLN A 725 7.77 -23.20 6.44
CA GLN A 725 8.51 -24.04 5.50
C GLN A 725 7.82 -24.12 4.13
N SER A 726 6.50 -24.23 4.12
CA SER A 726 5.70 -24.34 2.90
C SER A 726 5.76 -23.07 2.03
N ARG A 727 5.80 -21.88 2.63
CA ARG A 727 5.93 -20.62 1.87
C ARG A 727 7.28 -20.54 1.16
N VAL A 728 8.39 -20.81 1.87
CA VAL A 728 9.71 -20.84 1.26
C VAL A 728 9.75 -21.88 0.14
N LEU A 729 9.20 -23.07 0.38
CA LEU A 729 9.16 -24.14 -0.60
C LEU A 729 8.28 -23.78 -1.82
N ALA A 730 7.15 -23.13 -1.61
CA ALA A 730 6.26 -22.68 -2.68
C ALA A 730 6.95 -21.68 -3.61
N HIS A 731 7.76 -20.76 -3.08
CA HIS A 731 8.60 -19.87 -3.88
C HIS A 731 9.68 -20.62 -4.66
N LEU A 732 10.44 -21.47 -3.99
CA LEU A 732 11.51 -22.26 -4.61
C LEU A 732 11.00 -23.18 -5.74
N LEU A 733 9.82 -23.77 -5.57
CA LEU A 733 9.15 -24.64 -6.56
C LEU A 733 8.03 -23.93 -7.32
N HIS A 734 8.10 -22.61 -7.42
CA HIS A 734 7.12 -21.84 -8.21
C HIS A 734 7.40 -21.98 -9.71
N PRO A 735 6.36 -22.07 -10.58
CA PRO A 735 6.57 -22.16 -12.04
C PRO A 735 7.47 -21.05 -12.60
N ASN A 736 7.28 -19.80 -12.14
CA ASN A 736 8.08 -18.66 -12.58
C ASN A 736 9.55 -18.78 -12.13
N THR A 737 9.80 -19.18 -10.88
CA THR A 737 11.16 -19.37 -10.35
C THR A 737 11.91 -20.43 -11.13
N LEU A 738 11.28 -21.59 -11.33
CA LEU A 738 11.88 -22.70 -12.09
C LEU A 738 12.13 -22.32 -13.56
N GLN A 739 11.18 -21.61 -14.19
CA GLN A 739 11.37 -21.12 -15.55
C GLN A 739 12.49 -20.09 -15.65
N ARG A 740 12.58 -19.17 -14.67
CA ARG A 740 13.66 -18.17 -14.61
C ARG A 740 15.05 -18.82 -14.48
N ILE A 741 15.18 -19.87 -13.67
CA ILE A 741 16.45 -20.64 -13.60
C ILE A 741 16.83 -21.18 -14.97
N ILE A 742 15.84 -21.69 -15.75
CA ILE A 742 16.08 -22.22 -17.10
C ILE A 742 16.46 -21.07 -18.05
N ASP A 743 15.69 -20.00 -18.09
CA ASP A 743 15.90 -18.92 -19.04
C ASP A 743 17.22 -18.18 -18.78
N THR A 744 17.55 -17.96 -17.52
CA THR A 744 18.79 -17.28 -17.12
C THR A 744 20.06 -18.08 -17.45
N SER A 745 19.97 -19.40 -17.64
CA SER A 745 21.10 -20.21 -18.12
C SER A 745 21.59 -19.77 -19.51
N LEU A 746 20.70 -19.14 -20.32
CA LEU A 746 21.05 -18.62 -21.64
C LEU A 746 21.93 -17.35 -21.57
N TYR A 747 21.95 -16.65 -20.41
CA TYR A 747 22.72 -15.43 -20.23
C TYR A 747 23.50 -15.35 -18.92
N GLY A 748 23.99 -16.52 -18.44
CA GLY A 748 25.06 -16.60 -17.45
C GLY A 748 24.74 -17.22 -16.10
N ASN A 749 23.50 -17.68 -15.83
CA ASN A 749 23.21 -18.42 -14.61
C ASN A 749 23.91 -19.79 -14.65
N GLN A 750 24.72 -20.04 -13.63
CA GLN A 750 25.48 -21.31 -13.49
C GLN A 750 24.80 -22.31 -12.54
N TYR A 751 23.73 -21.91 -11.82
CA TYR A 751 22.96 -22.81 -10.97
C TYR A 751 21.86 -23.45 -11.80
N GLU A 752 22.23 -24.58 -12.47
CA GLU A 752 21.31 -25.28 -13.35
C GLU A 752 20.12 -25.88 -12.59
N LEU A 753 18.97 -25.98 -13.27
CA LEU A 753 17.74 -26.51 -12.67
C LEU A 753 17.93 -27.92 -12.10
N VAL A 754 18.70 -28.77 -12.79
CA VAL A 754 18.98 -30.15 -12.34
C VAL A 754 19.76 -30.14 -11.02
N GLU A 755 20.75 -29.29 -10.89
CA GLU A 755 21.53 -29.16 -9.65
C GLU A 755 20.67 -28.62 -8.50
N PHE A 756 19.94 -27.54 -8.73
CA PHE A 756 19.03 -26.98 -7.75
C PHE A 756 17.99 -28.01 -7.25
N MET A 757 17.33 -28.72 -8.15
CA MET A 757 16.30 -29.71 -7.79
C MET A 757 16.91 -30.91 -7.01
N ASN A 758 18.14 -31.27 -7.30
CA ASN A 758 18.86 -32.31 -6.54
C ASN A 758 19.27 -31.83 -5.14
N ASP A 759 19.78 -30.59 -5.03
CA ASP A 759 20.09 -29.98 -3.72
C ASP A 759 18.86 -29.95 -2.83
N LEU A 760 17.71 -29.51 -3.37
CA LEU A 760 16.46 -29.44 -2.61
C LEU A 760 15.96 -30.84 -2.19
N LYS A 761 16.05 -31.84 -3.07
CA LYS A 761 15.75 -33.26 -2.75
C LYS A 761 16.64 -33.76 -1.63
N ARG A 762 17.96 -33.51 -1.70
CA ARG A 762 18.94 -33.90 -0.67
C ARG A 762 18.58 -33.24 0.66
N ALA A 763 18.43 -31.94 0.68
CA ALA A 763 18.16 -31.14 1.91
C ALA A 763 16.87 -31.56 2.62
N ILE A 764 15.82 -31.97 1.90
CA ILE A 764 14.51 -32.27 2.50
C ILE A 764 14.32 -33.76 2.78
N VAL A 765 14.79 -34.68 1.93
CA VAL A 765 14.45 -36.09 2.04
C VAL A 765 15.66 -37.00 2.16
N GLU A 766 16.71 -36.89 1.29
CA GLU A 766 17.76 -37.91 1.18
C GLU A 766 18.58 -38.09 2.45
N GLU A 767 18.83 -37.01 3.20
CA GLU A 767 19.56 -37.05 4.46
C GLU A 767 18.86 -37.90 5.54
N ASP A 768 17.54 -38.03 5.47
CA ASP A 768 16.74 -38.78 6.42
C ASP A 768 16.43 -40.23 6.00
N ILE A 769 16.82 -40.66 4.80
CA ILE A 769 16.45 -41.98 4.26
C ILE A 769 16.84 -43.12 5.19
N LYS A 770 18.04 -43.04 5.83
CA LYS A 770 18.61 -44.11 6.69
C LYS A 770 18.42 -43.87 8.18
N THR A 771 17.82 -42.73 8.57
CA THR A 771 17.71 -42.27 9.95
C THR A 771 16.24 -42.13 10.42
N ASN A 772 16.04 -41.72 11.65
CA ASN A 772 14.71 -41.35 12.16
C ASN A 772 14.31 -39.99 11.59
N VAL A 773 13.03 -39.81 11.27
CA VAL A 773 12.43 -38.54 10.81
C VAL A 773 11.53 -38.02 11.89
N ASN A 774 11.81 -36.83 12.41
CA ASN A 774 10.93 -36.20 13.39
C ASN A 774 9.63 -35.68 12.73
N SER A 775 8.64 -35.34 13.54
CA SER A 775 7.31 -34.97 13.08
C SER A 775 7.29 -33.67 12.22
N PHE A 776 8.16 -32.69 12.47
CA PHE A 776 8.30 -31.49 11.65
C PHE A 776 8.81 -31.84 10.24
N ARG A 777 9.83 -32.68 10.17
CA ARG A 777 10.40 -33.17 8.90
C ARG A 777 9.41 -34.04 8.13
N GLN A 778 8.62 -34.88 8.83
CA GLN A 778 7.57 -35.69 8.18
C GLN A 778 6.58 -34.80 7.43
N ASN A 779 6.14 -33.70 8.05
CA ASN A 779 5.24 -32.73 7.42
C ASN A 779 5.88 -32.05 6.21
N LEU A 780 7.12 -31.58 6.32
CA LEU A 780 7.86 -30.95 5.25
C LEU A 780 8.09 -31.91 4.06
N GLN A 781 8.54 -33.13 4.33
CA GLN A 781 8.78 -34.15 3.31
C GLN A 781 7.49 -34.51 2.56
N LEU A 782 6.40 -34.65 3.27
CA LEU A 782 5.08 -34.92 2.67
C LEU A 782 4.65 -33.76 1.74
N THR A 783 4.83 -32.52 2.18
CA THR A 783 4.51 -31.33 1.38
C THR A 783 5.38 -31.25 0.14
N TYR A 784 6.69 -31.46 0.26
CA TYR A 784 7.62 -31.51 -0.87
C TYR A 784 7.22 -32.56 -1.91
N VAL A 785 7.00 -33.84 -1.48
CA VAL A 785 6.59 -34.92 -2.38
C VAL A 785 5.25 -34.60 -3.06
N LYS A 786 4.26 -34.09 -2.33
CA LYS A 786 2.99 -33.65 -2.92
C LYS A 786 3.21 -32.56 -3.98
N ARG A 787 4.10 -31.60 -3.75
CA ARG A 787 4.42 -30.56 -4.72
C ARG A 787 5.06 -31.12 -5.99
N LEU A 788 6.00 -32.06 -5.89
CA LEU A 788 6.56 -32.76 -7.05
C LEU A 788 5.48 -33.53 -7.84
N ILE A 789 4.58 -34.22 -7.13
CA ILE A 789 3.45 -34.93 -7.75
C ILE A 789 2.52 -33.94 -8.49
N GLU A 790 2.22 -32.80 -7.89
CA GLU A 790 1.42 -31.74 -8.51
C GLU A 790 2.07 -31.21 -9.80
N MET A 791 3.39 -31.06 -9.82
CA MET A 791 4.13 -30.61 -11.00
C MET A 791 3.97 -31.56 -12.20
N VAL A 792 3.86 -32.86 -11.98
CA VAL A 792 3.79 -33.85 -13.07
C VAL A 792 2.38 -34.34 -13.37
N ALA A 793 1.50 -34.46 -12.37
CA ALA A 793 0.21 -35.16 -12.52
C ALA A 793 -0.97 -34.43 -11.85
N GLY A 794 -0.73 -33.30 -11.16
CA GLY A 794 -1.77 -32.55 -10.45
C GLY A 794 -2.57 -31.62 -11.37
N SER A 795 -3.63 -31.02 -10.84
CA SER A 795 -4.49 -30.08 -11.55
C SER A 795 -3.77 -28.83 -12.06
N SER A 796 -2.71 -28.40 -11.37
CA SER A 796 -1.87 -27.25 -11.74
C SER A 796 -0.63 -27.63 -12.59
N SER A 797 -0.50 -28.89 -13.00
CA SER A 797 0.66 -29.33 -13.80
C SER A 797 0.87 -28.55 -15.10
N SER A 798 -0.21 -28.04 -15.71
CA SER A 798 -0.14 -27.24 -16.93
C SER A 798 0.65 -25.93 -16.78
N ARG A 799 0.79 -25.40 -15.56
CA ARG A 799 1.58 -24.19 -15.28
C ARG A 799 3.08 -24.41 -15.39
N PHE A 800 3.55 -25.68 -15.22
CA PHE A 800 4.96 -26.00 -15.27
C PHE A 800 5.42 -26.34 -16.69
N LYS A 801 6.59 -25.84 -17.07
CA LYS A 801 7.19 -26.12 -18.37
C LYS A 801 7.78 -27.55 -18.43
N PRO A 802 7.95 -28.10 -19.62
CA PRO A 802 8.41 -29.51 -19.79
C PRO A 802 9.68 -29.87 -19.02
N THR A 803 10.70 -29.01 -19.04
CA THR A 803 11.97 -29.24 -18.32
C THR A 803 11.77 -29.37 -16.81
N ALA A 804 10.97 -28.47 -16.19
CA ALA A 804 10.67 -28.56 -14.76
C ALA A 804 9.89 -29.84 -14.41
N LYS A 805 8.93 -30.26 -15.26
CA LYS A 805 8.20 -31.52 -15.09
C LYS A 805 9.14 -32.74 -15.18
N SER A 806 10.06 -32.73 -16.15
CA SER A 806 11.04 -33.81 -16.32
C SER A 806 11.93 -33.93 -15.07
N MET A 807 12.37 -32.83 -14.48
CA MET A 807 13.18 -32.87 -13.26
C MET A 807 12.36 -33.32 -12.04
N ALA A 808 11.11 -32.91 -11.92
CA ALA A 808 10.21 -33.38 -10.86
C ALA A 808 9.96 -34.88 -10.98
N LEU A 809 9.72 -35.40 -12.20
CA LEU A 809 9.55 -36.82 -12.47
C LEU A 809 10.82 -37.62 -12.14
N GLN A 810 12.01 -37.12 -12.54
CA GLN A 810 13.29 -37.70 -12.20
C GLN A 810 13.49 -37.80 -10.68
N ASN A 811 13.18 -36.74 -9.93
CA ASN A 811 13.27 -36.73 -8.46
C ASN A 811 12.30 -37.71 -7.81
N LEU A 812 11.05 -37.82 -8.31
CA LEU A 812 10.07 -38.80 -7.83
C LEU A 812 10.57 -40.24 -8.05
N ASN A 813 11.13 -40.54 -9.24
CA ASN A 813 11.70 -41.85 -9.53
C ASN A 813 12.91 -42.18 -8.63
N ALA A 814 13.81 -41.24 -8.38
CA ALA A 814 14.93 -41.40 -7.47
C ALA A 814 14.45 -41.69 -6.03
N LEU A 815 13.52 -40.86 -5.51
CA LEU A 815 12.93 -41.05 -4.18
C LEU A 815 12.19 -42.39 -4.05
N HIS A 816 11.44 -42.80 -5.08
CA HIS A 816 10.78 -44.11 -5.09
C HIS A 816 11.78 -45.26 -4.94
N LYS A 817 12.94 -45.17 -5.62
CA LYS A 817 14.06 -46.15 -5.51
C LYS A 817 14.66 -46.13 -4.10
N ASP A 818 14.93 -44.96 -3.55
CA ASP A 818 15.58 -44.80 -2.25
C ASP A 818 14.68 -45.27 -1.08
N LEU A 819 13.35 -45.14 -1.22
CA LEU A 819 12.33 -45.55 -0.25
C LEU A 819 11.96 -47.07 -0.33
N LYS A 820 12.67 -47.89 -1.09
CA LYS A 820 12.36 -49.34 -1.23
C LYS A 820 12.49 -50.08 0.11
N SER A 821 13.44 -49.70 0.93
CA SER A 821 13.73 -50.36 2.23
C SER A 821 13.82 -49.32 3.32
N PRO A 822 12.69 -48.82 3.83
CA PRO A 822 12.65 -47.74 4.81
C PRO A 822 13.29 -48.17 6.14
N LYS A 823 14.12 -47.30 6.73
CA LYS A 823 14.80 -47.51 8.02
C LYS A 823 14.36 -46.49 9.04
N GLY A 824 14.53 -46.79 10.31
CA GLY A 824 14.21 -45.95 11.44
C GLY A 824 13.22 -46.57 12.40
N ASN A 825 12.72 -45.79 13.35
CA ASN A 825 11.65 -46.21 14.26
C ASN A 825 10.31 -46.39 13.54
N LEU A 826 9.31 -46.95 14.22
CA LEU A 826 8.01 -47.30 13.61
C LEU A 826 7.36 -46.10 12.90
N SER A 827 7.35 -44.92 13.54
CA SER A 827 6.78 -43.68 12.95
C SER A 827 7.51 -43.31 11.65
N SER A 828 8.84 -43.32 11.66
CA SER A 828 9.66 -43.01 10.49
C SER A 828 9.46 -44.00 9.34
N VAL A 829 9.34 -45.29 9.66
CA VAL A 829 9.05 -46.35 8.67
C VAL A 829 7.66 -46.19 8.08
N ALA A 830 6.65 -45.92 8.94
CA ALA A 830 5.27 -45.66 8.49
C ALA A 830 5.21 -44.45 7.55
N HIS A 831 5.86 -43.32 7.90
CA HIS A 831 5.97 -42.12 7.08
C HIS A 831 6.63 -42.40 5.71
N LYS A 832 7.78 -43.04 5.72
CA LYS A 832 8.53 -43.39 4.47
C LYS A 832 7.70 -44.29 3.55
N ASN A 833 6.99 -45.29 4.11
CA ASN A 833 6.06 -46.11 3.35
C ASN A 833 4.91 -45.30 2.76
N HIS A 834 4.38 -44.31 3.50
CA HIS A 834 3.35 -43.41 3.00
C HIS A 834 3.88 -42.55 1.82
N LEU A 835 5.08 -41.98 1.94
CA LEU A 835 5.71 -41.24 0.83
C LEU A 835 5.88 -42.13 -0.40
N LYS A 836 6.40 -43.38 -0.21
CA LYS A 836 6.58 -44.34 -1.27
C LYS A 836 5.27 -44.64 -2.02
N LEU A 837 4.20 -44.93 -1.28
CA LEU A 837 2.85 -45.20 -1.82
C LEU A 837 2.31 -44.01 -2.63
N LEU A 838 2.45 -42.76 -2.14
CA LEU A 838 2.02 -41.57 -2.86
C LEU A 838 2.79 -41.41 -4.20
N ILE A 839 4.10 -41.59 -4.17
CA ILE A 839 4.95 -41.52 -5.38
C ILE A 839 4.56 -42.61 -6.39
N GLU A 840 4.41 -43.86 -5.92
CA GLU A 840 4.03 -44.99 -6.77
C GLU A 840 2.67 -44.75 -7.47
N ASN A 841 1.68 -44.29 -6.71
CA ASN A 841 0.36 -43.95 -7.25
C ASN A 841 0.43 -42.79 -8.28
N ALA A 842 1.31 -41.83 -8.09
CA ALA A 842 1.50 -40.73 -9.03
C ALA A 842 2.20 -41.18 -10.31
N LEU A 843 3.27 -42.00 -10.21
CA LEU A 843 4.00 -42.51 -11.33
C LEU A 843 3.11 -43.43 -12.21
N ASN A 844 2.25 -44.26 -11.61
CA ASN A 844 1.27 -45.07 -12.31
C ASN A 844 0.19 -44.27 -13.07
N LYS A 845 -0.03 -43.01 -12.72
CA LYS A 845 -0.97 -42.12 -13.44
C LYS A 845 -0.33 -41.32 -14.57
N VAL A 846 0.99 -41.19 -14.54
CA VAL A 846 1.75 -40.47 -15.58
C VAL A 846 2.12 -41.41 -16.74
N ASN A 847 2.29 -42.73 -16.47
CA ASN A 847 2.44 -43.77 -17.46
C ASN A 847 1.07 -44.18 -18.04
#